data_99f07bdec7c36676bba539e602a98db1
#
_entry.id   99f07bdec7c36676bba539e602a98db1
#
_cell.length_a   1.000
_cell.length_b   1.000
_cell.length_c   1.000
_cell.angle_alpha   90.00
_cell.angle_beta   90.00
_cell.angle_gamma   90.00
#
_symmetry.space_group_name_H-M   'P 1'
#
loop_
_entity.id
_entity.type
_entity.pdbx_description
1 polymer ?
#
loop_
_entity_poly.entity_id
_entity_poly.type
_entity_poly.pdbx_seq_one_letter_code
_entity_poly.pdbx_strand_id
1 'polypeptide(L)'
;MKNMMLFLMALLMSGHMMAQQTIVTGVITDANDGSPLIGANVLVKGAGTGSIANVDGKYSVNVPNGKNVLVFSCVGYKEQEITLKPGQKVLNVTMKEDTELLDEVVVIGYGSMKKSDLTGSVTSIKSEDLMKTNPISINQGLQGRIAGVQVNQNDGAPGAGVSIQIRGANSFSTSTEPLYIVDGIPFTSSGMPGTGKDGMMQTANPLSTINPSDIESIEILKDASATAIYGSRGANGVVLITTKRGAKGKDNISFSANFGISKVVKKLDMLDGYAYAMYRNEAAQMFNEYENANEAIPYPGTSKVDPSTGESVYSPGPEDYRNGTYPSVNWQDEVFETAFSQEYNLSVNGSNDKGYYAISGNILDQSGIIHNSGYKRYSFRANLARKVHEWIEIGTNMSFTNSLNKLAKTNSVSDGIIRGALFYPATAPLDDETNNAQLNWFSSNPYVYTRAAKDELTTNSFFSSSFVEITPYKDLKVRQNVGFSYNINERDVYYNRETVEGKDPTNGYASKADNWSKNLVLETMATYNKTFNRNHSLNVVAAFSYERGDYGNKAMVATGFPQDLTEDFDMSAAVNPQKPTSGRGMTSLVSFLGRANYNLMNKYLFTASFRRDGSSKFAPGNKWSNFASGAIAWRASEEQFIKDLNVFSNLKFRASYGQTGNQAIGAYATRDYLTVANYPINGALASGFANLTWRGPANPDLKWETTSQYNVGVDMGFFQNRINLTIDLYYKKTSDLLQNIQIPQSTGFSNMTTNFGNVTNKGLEITGKFYAITGKNLNWDFDANISFNRNKISGLPGDQFAQGWSKADNVFLQRNGMPIGTIYGF
;
A
#
# COMPACT_ATOMS: atom_id res chain seq x y z
N MET A 1 16.69 -70.60 -33.95
CA MET A 1 17.55 -70.66 -32.77
C MET A 1 18.96 -70.07 -32.98
N LYS A 2 19.58 -70.13 -34.12
CA LYS A 2 20.94 -69.59 -34.40
C LYS A 2 21.01 -68.04 -34.35
N ASN A 3 19.99 -67.35 -34.80
CA ASN A 3 19.92 -65.87 -34.77
C ASN A 3 19.57 -65.22 -33.45
N MET A 4 18.95 -65.99 -32.56
CA MET A 4 18.59 -65.53 -31.22
C MET A 4 19.78 -65.61 -30.26
N MET A 5 20.71 -66.55 -30.55
CA MET A 5 21.93 -66.73 -29.75
C MET A 5 23.00 -65.69 -30.09
N LEU A 6 23.03 -65.20 -31.35
CA LEU A 6 23.87 -64.06 -31.77
C LEU A 6 23.38 -62.74 -31.17
N PHE A 7 22.08 -62.54 -30.99
CA PHE A 7 21.51 -61.35 -30.35
C PHE A 7 21.77 -61.31 -28.85
N LEU A 8 21.71 -62.48 -28.18
CA LEU A 8 22.07 -62.58 -26.75
C LEU A 8 23.58 -62.41 -26.49
N MET A 9 24.46 -62.84 -27.44
CA MET A 9 25.90 -62.66 -27.34
C MET A 9 26.34 -61.21 -27.63
N ALA A 10 25.63 -60.49 -28.49
CA ALA A 10 25.81 -59.07 -28.70
C ALA A 10 25.31 -58.22 -27.48
N LEU A 11 24.28 -58.66 -26.76
CA LEU A 11 23.78 -58.00 -25.54
C LEU A 11 24.71 -58.23 -24.32
N LEU A 12 25.50 -59.31 -24.31
CA LEU A 12 26.47 -59.62 -23.24
C LEU A 12 27.84 -58.95 -23.44
N MET A 13 28.15 -58.46 -24.66
CA MET A 13 29.37 -57.68 -24.91
C MET A 13 29.21 -56.16 -24.75
N SER A 14 28.01 -55.63 -24.51
CA SER A 14 27.78 -54.19 -24.27
C SER A 14 27.92 -53.74 -22.81
N GLY A 15 28.26 -54.64 -21.91
CA GLY A 15 28.41 -54.29 -20.51
C GLY A 15 29.85 -54.31 -20.08
N HIS A 16 30.57 -53.22 -20.17
CA HIS A 16 31.63 -52.73 -19.31
C HIS A 16 32.46 -51.64 -20.01
N MET A 17 31.82 -50.58 -20.47
CA MET A 17 32.51 -49.31 -20.49
C MET A 17 32.61 -48.83 -19.03
N MET A 18 33.66 -49.17 -18.30
CA MET A 18 34.06 -48.47 -17.07
C MET A 18 34.28 -47.02 -17.48
N ALA A 19 33.33 -46.15 -17.04
CA ALA A 19 33.51 -44.72 -17.18
C ALA A 19 34.74 -44.33 -16.36
N GLN A 20 35.83 -44.05 -17.06
CA GLN A 20 37.08 -43.59 -16.47
C GLN A 20 36.82 -42.21 -15.86
N GLN A 21 36.55 -42.15 -14.53
CA GLN A 21 36.32 -40.89 -13.82
C GLN A 21 37.70 -40.29 -13.47
N THR A 22 37.89 -39.02 -13.72
CA THR A 22 39.09 -38.29 -13.34
C THR A 22 38.85 -37.63 -11.96
N ILE A 23 39.63 -37.98 -10.98
CA ILE A 23 39.63 -37.33 -9.69
C ILE A 23 40.42 -36.04 -9.78
N VAL A 24 39.80 -34.91 -9.48
CA VAL A 24 40.44 -33.59 -9.39
C VAL A 24 40.48 -33.16 -7.93
N THR A 25 41.66 -32.78 -7.47
CA THR A 25 41.90 -32.31 -6.09
C THR A 25 42.49 -30.92 -6.11
N GLY A 26 42.38 -30.20 -5.02
CA GLY A 26 42.95 -28.84 -4.87
C GLY A 26 42.64 -28.20 -3.52
N VAL A 27 43.07 -26.96 -3.39
CA VAL A 27 42.80 -26.12 -2.23
C VAL A 27 42.07 -24.88 -2.68
N ILE A 28 41.04 -24.49 -1.92
CA ILE A 28 40.27 -23.24 -2.15
C ILE A 28 40.68 -22.25 -1.06
N THR A 29 41.13 -21.07 -1.46
CA THR A 29 41.63 -20.03 -0.57
C THR A 29 40.94 -18.69 -0.83
N ASP A 30 40.90 -17.83 0.18
CA ASP A 30 40.47 -16.42 0.06
C ASP A 30 41.52 -15.62 -0.71
N ALA A 31 41.05 -14.67 -1.56
CA ALA A 31 41.89 -13.81 -2.38
C ALA A 31 42.55 -12.68 -1.59
N ASN A 32 42.02 -12.30 -0.41
CA ASN A 32 42.50 -11.17 0.39
C ASN A 32 43.61 -11.57 1.34
N ASP A 33 43.45 -12.70 2.06
CA ASP A 33 44.38 -13.13 3.13
C ASP A 33 44.99 -14.51 2.90
N GLY A 34 44.56 -15.25 1.86
CA GLY A 34 45.05 -16.58 1.54
C GLY A 34 44.56 -17.68 2.50
N SER A 35 43.63 -17.38 3.41
CA SER A 35 43.09 -18.37 4.34
C SER A 35 42.28 -19.46 3.61
N PRO A 36 42.25 -20.71 4.12
CA PRO A 36 41.52 -21.79 3.53
C PRO A 36 39.98 -21.57 3.65
N LEU A 37 39.23 -21.71 2.57
CA LEU A 37 37.78 -21.59 2.56
C LEU A 37 37.11 -22.92 2.95
N ILE A 38 36.71 -23.00 4.20
CA ILE A 38 36.04 -24.16 4.78
C ILE A 38 34.61 -24.24 4.26
N GLY A 39 34.16 -25.42 3.82
CA GLY A 39 32.76 -25.60 3.36
C GLY A 39 32.46 -25.08 1.97
N ALA A 40 33.44 -24.61 1.20
CA ALA A 40 33.24 -24.23 -0.20
C ALA A 40 32.78 -25.44 -1.02
N ASN A 41 31.75 -25.24 -1.86
CA ASN A 41 31.21 -26.27 -2.74
C ASN A 41 31.94 -26.30 -4.08
N VAL A 42 32.22 -27.50 -4.56
CA VAL A 42 32.77 -27.76 -5.89
C VAL A 42 31.82 -28.67 -6.64
N LEU A 43 31.19 -28.18 -7.69
CA LEU A 43 30.23 -28.93 -8.51
C LEU A 43 30.77 -29.12 -9.92
N VAL A 44 30.54 -30.30 -10.50
CA VAL A 44 30.82 -30.54 -11.92
C VAL A 44 29.61 -30.05 -12.73
N LYS A 45 29.78 -29.02 -13.58
CA LYS A 45 28.70 -28.45 -14.40
C LYS A 45 28.01 -29.48 -15.28
N GLY A 46 26.72 -29.64 -15.09
CA GLY A 46 25.90 -30.59 -15.84
C GLY A 46 26.12 -32.07 -15.48
N ALA A 47 26.67 -32.34 -14.29
CA ALA A 47 26.75 -33.66 -13.67
C ALA A 47 26.27 -33.58 -12.23
N GLY A 48 25.62 -34.61 -11.70
CA GLY A 48 25.15 -34.66 -10.28
C GLY A 48 26.25 -34.88 -9.25
N THR A 49 27.55 -34.70 -9.64
CA THR A 49 28.72 -34.95 -8.78
C THR A 49 29.31 -33.66 -8.25
N GLY A 50 29.66 -33.64 -6.98
CA GLY A 50 30.27 -32.50 -6.30
C GLY A 50 31.03 -32.91 -5.06
N SER A 51 31.76 -31.97 -4.44
CA SER A 51 32.54 -32.15 -3.23
C SER A 51 32.46 -30.86 -2.41
N ILE A 52 32.75 -30.97 -1.11
CA ILE A 52 32.84 -29.85 -0.18
C ILE A 52 34.27 -29.76 0.36
N ALA A 53 34.80 -28.54 0.41
CA ALA A 53 36.12 -28.29 0.96
C ALA A 53 36.14 -28.55 2.48
N ASN A 54 37.18 -29.23 2.97
CA ASN A 54 37.39 -29.53 4.39
C ASN A 54 37.92 -28.30 5.18
N VAL A 55 38.30 -28.51 6.45
CA VAL A 55 38.83 -27.45 7.32
C VAL A 55 40.15 -26.82 6.84
N ASP A 56 40.90 -27.49 5.97
CA ASP A 56 42.09 -26.95 5.31
C ASP A 56 41.78 -26.34 3.93
N GLY A 57 40.51 -26.20 3.53
CA GLY A 57 40.12 -25.76 2.21
C GLY A 57 40.34 -26.80 1.09
N LYS A 58 40.76 -28.05 1.44
CA LYS A 58 41.05 -29.11 0.44
C LYS A 58 39.78 -29.77 -0.04
N TYR A 59 39.69 -30.01 -1.35
CA TYR A 59 38.55 -30.70 -1.97
C TYR A 59 39.03 -31.84 -2.88
N SER A 60 38.17 -32.81 -3.10
CA SER A 60 38.35 -33.89 -4.07
C SER A 60 37.04 -34.18 -4.75
N VAL A 61 37.00 -34.03 -6.07
CA VAL A 61 35.76 -34.18 -6.85
C VAL A 61 35.97 -35.15 -8.03
N ASN A 62 35.06 -36.10 -8.21
CA ASN A 62 35.02 -37.01 -9.35
C ASN A 62 34.40 -36.33 -10.59
N VAL A 63 35.18 -36.18 -11.65
CA VAL A 63 34.77 -35.57 -12.89
C VAL A 63 34.50 -36.66 -13.92
N PRO A 64 33.22 -36.84 -14.35
CA PRO A 64 32.86 -37.80 -15.39
C PRO A 64 33.47 -37.44 -16.75
N ASN A 65 33.77 -38.44 -17.57
CA ASN A 65 34.27 -38.24 -18.94
C ASN A 65 33.31 -37.37 -19.75
N GLY A 66 33.88 -36.44 -20.52
CA GLY A 66 33.12 -35.47 -21.33
C GLY A 66 32.63 -34.23 -20.53
N LYS A 67 32.93 -34.11 -19.24
CA LYS A 67 32.72 -32.92 -18.44
C LYS A 67 34.08 -32.35 -18.02
N ASN A 68 34.24 -31.05 -18.18
CA ASN A 68 35.49 -30.36 -17.90
C ASN A 68 35.33 -29.01 -17.20
N VAL A 69 34.10 -28.65 -16.78
CA VAL A 69 33.85 -27.37 -16.08
C VAL A 69 33.49 -27.66 -14.64
N LEU A 70 34.28 -27.08 -13.71
CA LEU A 70 33.99 -27.05 -12.27
C LEU A 70 33.42 -25.69 -11.86
N VAL A 71 32.38 -25.73 -11.06
CA VAL A 71 31.75 -24.55 -10.45
C VAL A 71 32.14 -24.54 -8.98
N PHE A 72 32.78 -23.46 -8.56
CA PHE A 72 33.19 -23.21 -7.18
C PHE A 72 32.27 -22.18 -6.56
N SER A 73 31.61 -22.51 -5.46
CA SER A 73 30.74 -21.60 -4.74
C SER A 73 30.97 -21.70 -3.23
N CYS A 74 31.01 -20.56 -2.56
CA CYS A 74 31.11 -20.45 -1.10
C CYS A 74 30.26 -19.25 -0.65
N VAL A 75 29.62 -19.37 0.51
CA VAL A 75 28.82 -18.28 1.06
C VAL A 75 29.72 -17.06 1.29
N GLY A 76 29.36 -15.92 0.73
CA GLY A 76 30.15 -14.69 0.80
C GLY A 76 31.24 -14.56 -0.29
N TYR A 77 31.32 -15.47 -1.23
CA TYR A 77 32.30 -15.44 -2.32
C TYR A 77 31.64 -15.52 -3.69
N LYS A 78 32.23 -14.85 -4.70
CA LYS A 78 31.78 -14.92 -6.09
C LYS A 78 31.93 -16.33 -6.65
N GLU A 79 30.86 -16.88 -7.18
CA GLU A 79 30.90 -18.13 -7.91
C GLU A 79 31.89 -18.05 -9.09
N GLN A 80 32.72 -19.09 -9.23
CA GLN A 80 33.71 -19.19 -10.30
C GLN A 80 33.51 -20.47 -11.10
N GLU A 81 33.40 -20.34 -12.40
CA GLU A 81 33.42 -21.47 -13.35
C GLU A 81 34.82 -21.60 -13.93
N ILE A 82 35.45 -22.74 -13.73
CA ILE A 82 36.81 -23.00 -14.28
C ILE A 82 36.79 -24.24 -15.15
N THR A 83 37.27 -24.09 -16.39
CA THR A 83 37.41 -25.18 -17.30
C THR A 83 38.74 -25.91 -17.08
N LEU A 84 38.68 -27.23 -16.83
CA LEU A 84 39.83 -28.07 -16.62
C LEU A 84 40.61 -28.26 -17.96
N LYS A 85 41.92 -28.18 -17.91
CA LYS A 85 42.79 -28.57 -19.02
C LYS A 85 42.82 -30.10 -19.19
N PRO A 86 42.98 -30.62 -20.40
CA PRO A 86 43.09 -32.06 -20.57
C PRO A 86 44.17 -32.69 -19.68
N GLY A 87 43.77 -33.68 -18.89
CA GLY A 87 44.66 -34.37 -17.96
C GLY A 87 44.98 -33.69 -16.62
N GLN A 88 44.35 -32.55 -16.32
CA GLN A 88 44.56 -31.78 -15.07
C GLN A 88 43.92 -32.51 -13.87
N LYS A 89 44.74 -32.91 -12.91
CA LYS A 89 44.33 -33.60 -11.66
C LYS A 89 44.40 -32.72 -10.42
N VAL A 90 45.08 -31.58 -10.52
CA VAL A 90 45.18 -30.62 -9.39
C VAL A 90 44.77 -29.25 -9.89
N LEU A 91 43.85 -28.62 -9.15
CA LEU A 91 43.38 -27.25 -9.41
C LEU A 91 43.19 -26.50 -8.09
N ASN A 92 44.10 -25.58 -7.80
CA ASN A 92 43.93 -24.66 -6.68
C ASN A 92 43.15 -23.44 -7.14
N VAL A 93 42.20 -23.00 -6.32
CA VAL A 93 41.29 -21.91 -6.66
C VAL A 93 41.32 -20.85 -5.57
N THR A 94 41.51 -19.62 -5.97
CA THR A 94 41.43 -18.47 -5.09
C THR A 94 40.10 -17.74 -5.37
N MET A 95 39.22 -17.74 -4.38
CA MET A 95 37.90 -17.09 -4.51
C MET A 95 37.97 -15.67 -3.97
N LYS A 96 37.33 -14.78 -4.66
CA LYS A 96 37.17 -13.39 -4.20
C LYS A 96 35.87 -13.27 -3.44
N GLU A 97 35.90 -12.56 -2.32
CA GLU A 97 34.67 -12.22 -1.58
C GLU A 97 33.61 -11.66 -2.53
N ASP A 98 32.42 -12.15 -2.38
CA ASP A 98 31.27 -11.59 -3.08
C ASP A 98 30.80 -10.32 -2.36
N THR A 99 31.42 -9.21 -2.73
CA THR A 99 31.01 -7.88 -2.27
C THR A 99 29.62 -7.46 -2.82
N GLU A 100 28.99 -8.27 -3.69
CA GLU A 100 27.66 -7.97 -4.21
C GLU A 100 26.56 -7.98 -3.13
N LEU A 101 26.72 -8.70 -2.03
CA LEU A 101 25.85 -8.53 -0.84
C LEU A 101 25.98 -7.14 -0.20
N LEU A 102 27.11 -6.44 -0.40
CA LEU A 102 27.31 -5.04 -0.01
C LEU A 102 27.02 -4.06 -1.16
N ASP A 103 26.92 -4.54 -2.38
CA ASP A 103 26.69 -3.76 -3.60
C ASP A 103 25.21 -3.77 -4.04
N GLU A 104 24.28 -4.15 -3.15
CA GLU A 104 22.85 -4.01 -3.42
C GLU A 104 22.56 -2.55 -3.80
N VAL A 105 22.10 -2.35 -5.05
CA VAL A 105 21.73 -1.05 -5.57
C VAL A 105 20.30 -0.76 -5.16
N VAL A 106 20.09 0.34 -4.46
CA VAL A 106 18.78 0.80 -3.99
C VAL A 106 18.40 2.04 -4.77
N VAL A 107 17.16 2.10 -5.21
CA VAL A 107 16.60 3.30 -5.85
C VAL A 107 16.30 4.34 -4.77
N ILE A 108 16.84 5.53 -4.91
CA ILE A 108 16.63 6.65 -3.99
C ILE A 108 16.20 7.89 -4.77
N GLY A 109 14.92 8.00 -5.02
CA GLY A 109 14.36 9.15 -5.73
C GLY A 109 14.96 9.32 -7.13
N TYR A 110 15.72 10.36 -7.34
CA TYR A 110 16.30 10.73 -8.64
C TYR A 110 17.61 10.00 -8.98
N GLY A 111 17.74 8.74 -8.56
CA GLY A 111 18.90 7.93 -8.89
C GLY A 111 18.95 6.64 -8.11
N SER A 112 19.97 5.84 -8.38
CA SER A 112 20.27 4.62 -7.63
C SER A 112 21.64 4.75 -6.97
N MET A 113 21.77 4.21 -5.76
CA MET A 113 23.03 4.18 -5.02
C MET A 113 23.24 2.78 -4.45
N LYS A 114 24.50 2.44 -4.15
CA LYS A 114 24.80 1.25 -3.38
C LYS A 114 24.20 1.38 -1.99
N LYS A 115 23.59 0.34 -1.45
CA LYS A 115 23.03 0.31 -0.11
C LYS A 115 24.07 0.69 0.95
N SER A 116 25.29 0.28 0.73
CA SER A 116 26.44 0.65 1.56
C SER A 116 26.70 2.16 1.61
N ASP A 117 26.43 2.90 0.52
CA ASP A 117 26.65 4.35 0.41
C ASP A 117 25.50 5.19 0.99
N LEU A 118 24.39 4.57 1.37
CA LEU A 118 23.26 5.31 1.92
C LEU A 118 23.60 5.94 3.26
N THR A 119 23.31 7.23 3.40
CA THR A 119 23.44 7.99 4.64
C THR A 119 22.13 8.09 5.42
N GLY A 120 20.99 7.87 4.74
CA GLY A 120 19.65 7.92 5.31
C GLY A 120 19.07 6.56 5.66
N SER A 121 17.95 6.55 6.43
CA SER A 121 17.20 5.34 6.77
C SER A 121 16.28 4.96 5.60
N VAL A 122 16.69 3.95 4.83
CA VAL A 122 15.95 3.37 3.71
C VAL A 122 15.82 1.88 3.92
N THR A 123 14.60 1.36 3.79
CA THR A 123 14.34 -0.07 3.83
C THR A 123 13.87 -0.53 2.46
N SER A 124 14.47 -1.59 1.93
CA SER A 124 14.11 -2.18 0.64
C SER A 124 13.50 -3.57 0.85
N ILE A 125 12.42 -3.87 0.13
CA ILE A 125 11.82 -5.20 0.00
C ILE A 125 11.88 -5.58 -1.47
N LYS A 126 12.46 -6.73 -1.77
CA LYS A 126 12.53 -7.28 -3.13
C LYS A 126 11.26 -8.04 -3.48
N SER A 127 11.02 -8.19 -4.79
CA SER A 127 9.90 -8.97 -5.33
C SER A 127 9.82 -10.38 -4.72
N GLU A 128 10.96 -11.06 -4.57
CA GLU A 128 11.01 -12.41 -4.01
C GLU A 128 10.46 -12.46 -2.58
N ASP A 129 10.83 -11.50 -1.73
CA ASP A 129 10.33 -11.41 -0.37
C ASP A 129 8.87 -10.98 -0.32
N LEU A 130 8.46 -10.04 -1.18
CA LEU A 130 7.08 -9.58 -1.30
C LEU A 130 6.15 -10.74 -1.67
N MET A 131 6.54 -11.57 -2.63
CA MET A 131 5.74 -12.65 -3.19
C MET A 131 5.73 -13.93 -2.34
N LYS A 132 6.54 -14.06 -1.28
CA LYS A 132 6.54 -15.22 -0.37
C LYS A 132 5.17 -15.52 0.25
N THR A 133 4.35 -14.50 0.48
CA THR A 133 2.99 -14.64 1.02
C THR A 133 1.91 -14.65 -0.06
N ASN A 134 2.31 -14.56 -1.34
CA ASN A 134 1.41 -14.50 -2.49
C ASN A 134 0.30 -13.43 -2.30
N PRO A 135 0.66 -12.17 -2.01
CA PRO A 135 -0.30 -11.15 -1.63
C PRO A 135 -1.13 -10.71 -2.85
N ILE A 136 -2.43 -10.56 -2.66
CA ILE A 136 -3.33 -10.02 -3.70
C ILE A 136 -3.12 -8.52 -3.88
N SER A 137 -2.71 -7.82 -2.81
CA SER A 137 -2.38 -6.39 -2.85
C SER A 137 -0.98 -6.11 -2.30
N ILE A 138 -0.34 -5.04 -2.79
CA ILE A 138 0.98 -4.57 -2.33
C ILE A 138 1.00 -4.40 -0.81
N ASN A 139 -0.06 -3.84 -0.26
CA ASN A 139 -0.16 -3.50 1.15
C ASN A 139 -0.13 -4.73 2.05
N GLN A 140 -0.78 -5.83 1.64
CA GLN A 140 -0.69 -7.10 2.36
C GLN A 140 0.74 -7.65 2.40
N GLY A 141 1.47 -7.48 1.31
CA GLY A 141 2.88 -7.87 1.23
C GLY A 141 3.82 -7.05 2.12
N LEU A 142 3.42 -5.83 2.52
CA LEU A 142 4.22 -4.94 3.37
C LEU A 142 3.93 -5.11 4.87
N GLN A 143 2.78 -5.66 5.23
CA GLN A 143 2.32 -5.73 6.61
C GLN A 143 3.28 -6.52 7.51
N GLY A 144 3.71 -5.92 8.63
CA GLY A 144 4.57 -6.54 9.63
C GLY A 144 6.04 -6.73 9.23
N ARG A 145 6.45 -6.32 8.01
CA ARG A 145 7.82 -6.59 7.49
C ARG A 145 8.82 -5.46 7.71
N ILE A 146 8.35 -4.27 8.04
CA ILE A 146 9.21 -3.08 8.09
C ILE A 146 9.03 -2.37 9.42
N ALA A 147 10.11 -2.20 10.17
CA ALA A 147 10.11 -1.42 11.40
C ALA A 147 9.71 0.04 11.10
N GLY A 148 8.85 0.61 11.96
CA GLY A 148 8.37 1.99 11.83
C GLY A 148 7.33 2.20 10.72
N VAL A 149 6.86 1.15 10.06
CA VAL A 149 5.77 1.18 9.08
C VAL A 149 4.59 0.40 9.62
N GLN A 150 3.49 1.10 9.84
CA GLN A 150 2.23 0.52 10.24
C GLN A 150 1.33 0.42 9.02
N VAL A 151 0.85 -0.77 8.73
CA VAL A 151 -0.09 -1.06 7.65
C VAL A 151 -1.40 -1.51 8.29
N ASN A 152 -2.42 -0.67 8.19
CA ASN A 152 -3.74 -0.95 8.74
C ASN A 152 -4.71 -1.25 7.62
N GLN A 153 -5.27 -2.41 7.62
CA GLN A 153 -6.38 -2.77 6.76
C GLN A 153 -7.68 -2.31 7.44
N ASN A 154 -8.29 -1.28 6.90
CA ASN A 154 -9.49 -0.69 7.48
C ASN A 154 -10.72 -1.56 7.28
N ASP A 155 -10.72 -2.38 6.24
CA ASP A 155 -11.80 -3.29 5.85
C ASP A 155 -11.20 -4.56 5.23
N GLY A 156 -11.83 -5.71 5.47
CA GLY A 156 -11.45 -7.00 4.88
C GLY A 156 -12.02 -7.23 3.48
N ALA A 157 -12.81 -6.30 2.94
CA ALA A 157 -13.44 -6.46 1.62
C ALA A 157 -12.39 -6.50 0.50
N PRO A 158 -12.65 -7.26 -0.58
CA PRO A 158 -11.82 -7.25 -1.77
C PRO A 158 -11.65 -5.84 -2.33
N GLY A 159 -10.43 -5.46 -2.70
CA GLY A 159 -10.12 -4.13 -3.24
C GLY A 159 -10.21 -2.97 -2.25
N ALA A 160 -10.47 -3.23 -0.96
CA ALA A 160 -10.58 -2.19 0.07
C ALA A 160 -9.28 -1.41 0.29
N GLY A 161 -9.42 -0.18 0.77
CA GLY A 161 -8.33 0.71 1.12
C GLY A 161 -7.55 0.20 2.33
N VAL A 162 -6.24 0.37 2.23
CA VAL A 162 -5.30 0.09 3.32
C VAL A 162 -4.55 1.37 3.63
N SER A 163 -4.45 1.72 4.89
CA SER A 163 -3.72 2.89 5.35
C SER A 163 -2.29 2.51 5.72
N ILE A 164 -1.32 3.26 5.18
CA ILE A 164 0.09 3.12 5.52
C ILE A 164 0.55 4.34 6.30
N GLN A 165 1.13 4.11 7.46
CA GLN A 165 1.72 5.15 8.29
C GLN A 165 3.21 4.89 8.52
N ILE A 166 4.05 5.90 8.26
CA ILE A 166 5.50 5.81 8.46
C ILE A 166 5.90 6.70 9.64
N ARG A 167 6.42 6.10 10.72
CA ARG A 167 6.85 6.80 11.94
C ARG A 167 5.75 7.63 12.61
N GLY A 168 4.52 7.10 12.56
CA GLY A 168 3.34 7.71 13.19
C GLY A 168 2.70 8.85 12.41
N ALA A 169 1.55 9.31 12.90
CA ALA A 169 0.80 10.41 12.29
C ALA A 169 1.51 11.75 12.49
N ASN A 170 1.56 12.56 11.44
CA ASN A 170 2.21 13.87 11.46
C ASN A 170 1.21 15.02 11.56
N SER A 171 -0.03 14.76 11.19
CA SER A 171 -1.13 15.70 11.24
C SER A 171 -2.39 14.97 11.69
N PHE A 172 -3.38 15.68 12.20
CA PHE A 172 -4.67 15.12 12.56
C PHE A 172 -5.83 15.70 11.73
N SER A 173 -5.56 16.67 10.85
CA SER A 173 -6.55 17.27 9.96
C SER A 173 -6.30 17.00 8.49
N THR A 174 -5.09 16.53 8.14
CA THR A 174 -4.71 16.22 6.77
C THR A 174 -4.37 14.74 6.62
N SER A 175 -4.30 14.26 5.37
CA SER A 175 -3.90 12.87 5.11
C SER A 175 -2.54 12.54 5.72
N THR A 176 -2.43 11.39 6.37
CA THR A 176 -1.20 10.83 6.92
C THR A 176 -0.56 9.79 6.00
N GLU A 177 -1.17 9.54 4.83
CA GLU A 177 -0.66 8.61 3.83
C GLU A 177 0.69 9.08 3.27
N PRO A 178 1.62 8.15 3.01
CA PRO A 178 2.89 8.46 2.36
C PRO A 178 2.70 8.84 0.89
N LEU A 179 3.70 9.45 0.31
CA LEU A 179 3.77 9.68 -1.12
C LEU A 179 4.17 8.38 -1.83
N TYR A 180 3.35 7.93 -2.77
CA TYR A 180 3.67 6.80 -3.65
C TYR A 180 4.35 7.29 -4.92
N ILE A 181 5.46 6.68 -5.28
CA ILE A 181 6.21 6.94 -6.51
C ILE A 181 6.34 5.63 -7.28
N VAL A 182 5.85 5.60 -8.50
CA VAL A 182 5.98 4.44 -9.39
C VAL A 182 6.92 4.79 -10.53
N ASP A 183 8.03 4.07 -10.64
CA ASP A 183 9.08 4.30 -11.65
C ASP A 183 9.47 5.79 -11.80
N GLY A 184 9.64 6.45 -10.65
CA GLY A 184 10.10 7.84 -10.55
C GLY A 184 8.99 8.90 -10.62
N ILE A 185 7.75 8.54 -10.95
CA ILE A 185 6.62 9.47 -11.11
C ILE A 185 5.64 9.33 -9.94
N PRO A 186 5.19 10.46 -9.33
CA PRO A 186 4.15 10.44 -8.32
C PRO A 186 2.87 9.78 -8.80
N PHE A 187 2.40 8.82 -8.00
CA PHE A 187 1.17 8.09 -8.25
C PHE A 187 0.07 8.60 -7.33
N THR A 188 -0.98 9.16 -7.91
CA THR A 188 -2.14 9.68 -7.19
C THR A 188 -3.40 9.01 -7.70
N SER A 189 -4.34 8.71 -6.82
CA SER A 189 -5.69 8.27 -7.22
C SER A 189 -6.70 9.37 -6.95
N SER A 190 -7.78 9.36 -7.72
CA SER A 190 -8.99 10.10 -7.38
C SER A 190 -9.73 9.35 -6.25
N GLY A 191 -10.29 10.09 -5.31
CA GLY A 191 -11.12 9.50 -4.26
C GLY A 191 -12.36 8.81 -4.82
N MET A 192 -13.08 8.08 -3.96
CA MET A 192 -14.36 7.47 -4.33
C MET A 192 -15.40 8.56 -4.64
N PRO A 193 -16.20 8.43 -5.73
CA PRO A 193 -17.28 9.35 -6.01
C PRO A 193 -18.37 9.28 -4.93
N GLY A 194 -18.81 10.45 -4.44
CA GLY A 194 -19.90 10.54 -3.46
C GLY A 194 -21.26 10.40 -4.12
N THR A 195 -22.16 9.66 -3.49
CA THR A 195 -23.49 9.32 -4.01
C THR A 195 -24.65 9.97 -3.22
N GLY A 196 -24.33 10.78 -2.20
CA GLY A 196 -25.32 11.52 -1.39
C GLY A 196 -25.97 10.73 -0.26
N LYS A 197 -26.03 9.41 -0.31
CA LYS A 197 -26.43 8.51 0.79
C LYS A 197 -25.29 7.61 1.25
N ASP A 198 -24.08 8.13 1.11
CA ASP A 198 -22.89 7.43 1.53
C ASP A 198 -22.82 7.43 3.06
N GLY A 199 -22.98 6.28 3.64
CA GLY A 199 -22.44 6.07 4.97
C GLY A 199 -20.91 6.15 4.93
N MET A 200 -20.21 5.82 5.99
CA MET A 200 -18.76 5.63 5.97
C MET A 200 -18.44 4.44 5.06
N MET A 201 -18.05 4.75 3.83
CA MET A 201 -17.77 3.78 2.80
C MET A 201 -16.30 3.37 2.85
N GLN A 202 -16.03 2.21 2.25
CA GLN A 202 -14.68 1.76 1.99
C GLN A 202 -13.89 2.85 1.25
N THR A 203 -12.68 3.14 1.71
CA THR A 203 -11.77 3.99 0.94
C THR A 203 -11.19 3.19 -0.22
N ALA A 204 -11.18 3.75 -1.42
CA ALA A 204 -10.50 3.13 -2.55
C ALA A 204 -8.99 3.05 -2.29
N ASN A 205 -8.39 1.90 -2.58
CA ASN A 205 -6.94 1.73 -2.46
C ASN A 205 -6.23 2.17 -3.75
N PRO A 206 -5.42 3.23 -3.73
CA PRO A 206 -4.69 3.65 -4.92
C PRO A 206 -3.81 2.53 -5.50
N LEU A 207 -3.19 1.74 -4.63
CA LEU A 207 -2.27 0.67 -5.02
C LEU A 207 -2.97 -0.61 -5.52
N SER A 208 -4.31 -0.71 -5.41
CA SER A 208 -5.06 -1.87 -5.93
C SER A 208 -5.01 -1.99 -7.45
N THR A 209 -4.71 -0.89 -8.14
CA THR A 209 -4.55 -0.88 -9.60
C THR A 209 -3.19 -1.39 -10.07
N ILE A 210 -2.24 -1.63 -9.15
CA ILE A 210 -0.90 -2.15 -9.47
C ILE A 210 -0.86 -3.64 -9.12
N ASN A 211 -0.44 -4.46 -10.09
CA ASN A 211 -0.23 -5.88 -9.87
C ASN A 211 1.05 -6.12 -9.05
N PRO A 212 0.99 -6.77 -7.86
CA PRO A 212 2.19 -7.09 -7.08
C PRO A 212 3.24 -7.90 -7.84
N SER A 213 2.83 -8.76 -8.77
CA SER A 213 3.74 -9.57 -9.59
C SER A 213 4.61 -8.76 -10.55
N ASP A 214 4.23 -7.50 -10.86
CA ASP A 214 4.99 -6.60 -11.72
C ASP A 214 6.08 -5.82 -10.96
N ILE A 215 6.15 -5.94 -9.65
CA ILE A 215 7.07 -5.18 -8.81
C ILE A 215 8.42 -5.90 -8.76
N GLU A 216 9.50 -5.14 -8.91
CA GLU A 216 10.89 -5.56 -8.70
C GLU A 216 11.31 -5.33 -7.25
N SER A 217 11.05 -4.11 -6.75
CA SER A 217 11.37 -3.72 -5.38
C SER A 217 10.48 -2.61 -4.88
N ILE A 218 10.35 -2.51 -3.56
CA ILE A 218 9.71 -1.41 -2.86
C ILE A 218 10.72 -0.84 -1.86
N GLU A 219 11.06 0.43 -2.01
CA GLU A 219 11.90 1.15 -1.08
C GLU A 219 11.06 2.14 -0.27
N ILE A 220 11.22 2.08 1.05
CA ILE A 220 10.54 3.00 1.97
C ILE A 220 11.56 3.98 2.55
N LEU A 221 11.38 5.25 2.21
CA LEU A 221 12.18 6.36 2.70
C LEU A 221 11.53 6.89 3.98
N LYS A 222 12.21 6.72 5.12
CA LYS A 222 11.65 7.01 6.45
C LYS A 222 12.20 8.27 7.09
N ASP A 223 13.38 8.73 6.69
CA ASP A 223 14.00 9.92 7.27
C ASP A 223 13.96 11.14 6.33
N ALA A 224 14.09 12.33 6.90
CA ALA A 224 14.00 13.57 6.15
C ALA A 224 15.15 13.76 5.15
N SER A 225 16.33 13.17 5.37
CA SER A 225 17.45 13.25 4.41
C SER A 225 17.13 12.46 3.14
N ALA A 226 16.48 11.32 3.27
CA ALA A 226 16.03 10.51 2.14
C ALA A 226 14.77 11.11 1.47
N THR A 227 13.83 11.67 2.25
CA THR A 227 12.54 12.19 1.74
C THR A 227 12.60 13.64 1.30
N ALA A 228 13.60 14.44 1.72
CA ALA A 228 13.76 15.86 1.33
C ALA A 228 13.85 16.07 -0.19
N ILE A 229 14.31 15.07 -0.92
CA ILE A 229 14.31 15.05 -2.38
C ILE A 229 12.90 15.20 -2.99
N TYR A 230 11.85 14.79 -2.25
CA TYR A 230 10.45 14.96 -2.59
C TYR A 230 9.80 16.18 -1.93
N GLY A 231 10.57 16.95 -1.12
CA GLY A 231 10.22 18.25 -0.57
C GLY A 231 8.88 18.29 0.12
N SER A 232 7.98 19.07 -0.46
CA SER A 232 6.64 19.36 0.05
C SER A 232 5.68 18.18 0.13
N ARG A 233 6.06 17.00 -0.30
CA ARG A 233 5.24 15.78 -0.25
C ARG A 233 5.89 14.67 0.55
N GLY A 234 7.12 14.90 1.06
CA GLY A 234 7.88 13.89 1.79
C GLY A 234 7.61 13.81 3.29
N ALA A 235 6.73 14.65 3.86
CA ALA A 235 6.50 14.74 5.29
C ALA A 235 6.00 13.43 5.93
N ASN A 236 5.14 12.69 5.24
CA ASN A 236 4.58 11.42 5.72
C ASN A 236 5.44 10.21 5.33
N GLY A 237 6.66 10.43 4.77
CA GLY A 237 7.47 9.38 4.18
C GLY A 237 7.15 9.16 2.71
N VAL A 238 7.97 8.35 2.04
CA VAL A 238 7.83 8.05 0.62
C VAL A 238 7.97 6.55 0.38
N VAL A 239 7.08 5.99 -0.41
CA VAL A 239 7.11 4.61 -0.89
C VAL A 239 7.46 4.62 -2.37
N LEU A 240 8.66 4.15 -2.69
CA LEU A 240 9.13 4.01 -4.06
C LEU A 240 8.83 2.61 -4.54
N ILE A 241 8.13 2.49 -5.64
CA ILE A 241 7.80 1.22 -6.28
C ILE A 241 8.54 1.16 -7.60
N THR A 242 9.50 0.25 -7.68
CA THR A 242 10.23 -0.05 -8.93
C THR A 242 9.62 -1.28 -9.55
N THR A 243 9.30 -1.17 -10.82
CA THR A 243 8.66 -2.27 -11.54
C THR A 243 9.68 -3.07 -12.34
N LYS A 244 9.37 -4.36 -12.59
CA LYS A 244 10.24 -5.30 -13.30
C LYS A 244 10.67 -4.78 -14.67
N ARG A 245 11.95 -4.99 -14.95
CA ARG A 245 12.59 -4.75 -16.24
C ARG A 245 13.03 -6.08 -16.84
N GLY A 246 13.38 -6.12 -18.10
CA GLY A 246 13.93 -7.33 -18.72
C GLY A 246 15.23 -7.77 -18.05
N ALA A 247 15.35 -9.04 -17.70
CA ALA A 247 16.57 -9.63 -17.17
C ALA A 247 17.61 -9.81 -18.27
N LYS A 248 18.89 -9.56 -18.00
CA LYS A 248 19.98 -9.65 -18.97
C LYS A 248 20.24 -11.11 -19.37
N GLY A 249 20.28 -11.42 -20.65
CA GLY A 249 20.82 -12.65 -21.24
C GLY A 249 19.84 -13.59 -21.93
N LYS A 250 18.60 -13.76 -21.51
CA LYS A 250 17.60 -14.62 -22.16
C LYS A 250 16.19 -14.05 -22.04
N ASP A 251 15.42 -14.25 -23.09
CA ASP A 251 13.99 -14.00 -23.03
C ASP A 251 13.34 -15.00 -22.06
N ASN A 252 12.52 -14.50 -21.17
CA ASN A 252 11.81 -15.29 -20.16
C ASN A 252 10.31 -15.10 -20.32
N ILE A 253 9.60 -16.21 -20.39
CA ILE A 253 8.13 -16.23 -20.38
C ILE A 253 7.73 -16.89 -19.08
N SER A 254 6.92 -16.22 -18.28
CA SER A 254 6.37 -16.78 -17.04
C SER A 254 4.85 -16.68 -17.01
N PHE A 255 4.23 -17.76 -16.61
CA PHE A 255 2.81 -17.86 -16.36
C PHE A 255 2.60 -18.35 -14.94
N SER A 256 1.72 -17.69 -14.20
CA SER A 256 1.28 -18.15 -12.88
C SER A 256 -0.23 -18.09 -12.77
N ALA A 257 -0.81 -19.06 -12.08
CA ALA A 257 -2.22 -19.10 -11.71
C ALA A 257 -2.34 -19.36 -10.22
N ASN A 258 -3.07 -18.50 -9.51
CA ASN A 258 -3.29 -18.58 -8.07
C ASN A 258 -4.79 -18.77 -7.81
N PHE A 259 -5.13 -19.72 -6.94
CA PHE A 259 -6.48 -19.98 -6.51
C PHE A 259 -6.57 -19.90 -5.00
N GLY A 260 -7.61 -19.26 -4.49
CA GLY A 260 -7.80 -19.06 -3.06
C GLY A 260 -9.23 -19.29 -2.64
N ILE A 261 -9.40 -19.76 -1.40
CA ILE A 261 -10.69 -19.89 -0.75
C ILE A 261 -10.63 -19.07 0.54
N SER A 262 -11.62 -18.23 0.75
CA SER A 262 -11.73 -17.36 1.93
C SER A 262 -13.07 -17.59 2.62
N LYS A 263 -13.05 -17.59 3.96
CA LYS A 263 -14.27 -17.60 4.77
C LYS A 263 -14.05 -16.84 6.06
N VAL A 264 -15.13 -16.44 6.71
CA VAL A 264 -15.04 -15.79 8.03
C VAL A 264 -14.39 -16.76 9.03
N VAL A 265 -13.39 -16.26 9.78
CA VAL A 265 -12.61 -17.11 10.71
C VAL A 265 -13.43 -17.48 11.94
N LYS A 266 -14.21 -16.52 12.47
CA LYS A 266 -15.04 -16.69 13.66
C LYS A 266 -16.29 -15.85 13.54
N LYS A 267 -17.43 -16.43 13.84
CA LYS A 267 -18.71 -15.74 14.04
C LYS A 267 -18.89 -15.46 15.53
N LEU A 268 -19.65 -14.42 15.86
CA LEU A 268 -20.02 -14.11 17.22
C LEU A 268 -21.19 -15.01 17.66
N ASP A 269 -21.18 -15.44 18.90
CA ASP A 269 -22.30 -16.16 19.48
C ASP A 269 -23.41 -15.15 19.77
N MET A 270 -24.52 -15.27 19.03
CA MET A 270 -25.69 -14.43 19.14
C MET A 270 -26.84 -15.20 19.80
N LEU A 271 -27.80 -14.45 20.36
CA LEU A 271 -29.02 -15.07 20.88
C LEU A 271 -29.80 -15.71 19.72
N ASP A 272 -30.24 -16.95 19.93
CA ASP A 272 -31.20 -17.59 19.03
C ASP A 272 -32.61 -17.00 19.23
N GLY A 273 -33.57 -17.43 18.42
CA GLY A 273 -34.96 -16.92 18.49
C GLY A 273 -35.62 -17.10 19.85
N TYR A 274 -35.36 -18.21 20.52
CA TYR A 274 -35.86 -18.46 21.86
C TYR A 274 -35.27 -17.49 22.89
N ALA A 275 -33.95 -17.42 22.97
CA ALA A 275 -33.27 -16.57 23.94
C ALA A 275 -33.51 -15.06 23.68
N TYR A 276 -33.61 -14.69 22.39
CA TYR A 276 -33.97 -13.33 22.00
C TYR A 276 -35.40 -12.98 22.46
N ALA A 277 -36.39 -13.85 22.21
CA ALA A 277 -37.77 -13.61 22.62
C ALA A 277 -37.89 -13.50 24.16
N MET A 278 -37.20 -14.37 24.91
CA MET A 278 -37.13 -14.33 26.37
C MET A 278 -36.53 -12.98 26.84
N TYR A 279 -35.37 -12.59 26.28
CA TYR A 279 -34.71 -11.36 26.63
C TYR A 279 -35.59 -10.11 26.38
N ARG A 280 -36.28 -10.06 25.24
CA ARG A 280 -37.20 -8.97 24.89
C ARG A 280 -38.42 -8.89 25.82
N ASN A 281 -38.97 -10.05 26.19
CA ASN A 281 -40.09 -10.10 27.16
C ASN A 281 -39.65 -9.61 28.54
N GLU A 282 -38.50 -10.06 29.04
CA GLU A 282 -37.93 -9.60 30.31
C GLU A 282 -37.66 -8.10 30.28
N ALA A 283 -37.05 -7.58 29.18
CA ALA A 283 -36.79 -6.15 29.03
C ALA A 283 -38.09 -5.32 29.08
N ALA A 284 -39.17 -5.78 28.41
CA ALA A 284 -40.47 -5.08 28.48
C ALA A 284 -41.10 -5.13 29.89
N GLN A 285 -40.99 -6.26 30.58
CA GLN A 285 -41.47 -6.41 31.96
C GLN A 285 -40.73 -5.48 32.92
N MET A 286 -39.38 -5.47 32.83
CA MET A 286 -38.54 -4.56 33.65
C MET A 286 -38.81 -3.08 33.35
N PHE A 287 -38.98 -2.72 32.08
CA PHE A 287 -39.35 -1.34 31.72
C PHE A 287 -40.70 -0.93 32.35
N ASN A 288 -41.69 -1.83 32.25
CA ASN A 288 -43.00 -1.55 32.89
C ASN A 288 -42.90 -1.39 34.41
N GLU A 289 -42.07 -2.19 35.06
CA GLU A 289 -41.85 -2.12 36.49
C GLU A 289 -41.13 -0.84 36.94
N TYR A 290 -40.01 -0.52 36.29
CA TYR A 290 -39.18 0.62 36.74
C TYR A 290 -39.69 1.98 36.28
N GLU A 291 -40.25 2.07 35.07
CA GLU A 291 -40.79 3.34 34.54
C GLU A 291 -42.28 3.54 34.79
N ASN A 292 -42.92 2.59 35.50
CA ASN A 292 -44.39 2.57 35.72
C ASN A 292 -45.16 2.68 34.39
N ALA A 293 -44.64 2.04 33.33
CA ALA A 293 -45.19 2.04 31.99
C ALA A 293 -46.16 0.86 31.78
N ASN A 294 -46.76 0.76 30.62
CA ASN A 294 -47.65 -0.33 30.22
C ASN A 294 -47.37 -0.75 28.78
N GLU A 295 -46.12 -1.11 28.51
CA GLU A 295 -45.74 -1.63 27.20
C GLU A 295 -46.20 -3.07 27.03
N ALA A 296 -46.63 -3.42 25.81
CA ALA A 296 -47.02 -4.77 25.47
C ALA A 296 -45.83 -5.71 25.48
N ILE A 297 -46.04 -6.91 26.06
CA ILE A 297 -45.03 -7.97 25.97
C ILE A 297 -44.84 -8.38 24.48
N PRO A 298 -43.62 -8.31 23.93
CA PRO A 298 -43.40 -8.50 22.49
C PRO A 298 -43.68 -9.92 21.99
N TYR A 299 -43.43 -10.91 22.82
CA TYR A 299 -43.59 -12.35 22.48
C TYR A 299 -44.48 -13.06 23.50
N PRO A 300 -45.82 -12.82 23.50
CA PRO A 300 -46.71 -13.29 24.56
C PRO A 300 -47.12 -14.77 24.39
N GLY A 301 -47.00 -15.39 23.22
CA GLY A 301 -47.49 -16.72 22.94
C GLY A 301 -49.02 -16.78 22.97
N THR A 302 -49.69 -15.74 22.59
CA THR A 302 -51.17 -15.64 22.65
C THR A 302 -51.75 -15.03 21.38
N SER A 303 -53.02 -15.37 21.12
CA SER A 303 -53.79 -14.72 20.04
C SER A 303 -54.44 -13.44 20.54
N LYS A 304 -54.41 -12.40 19.70
CA LYS A 304 -55.14 -11.15 19.89
C LYS A 304 -56.06 -10.93 18.69
N VAL A 305 -57.25 -10.39 18.95
CA VAL A 305 -58.15 -9.97 17.87
C VAL A 305 -57.67 -8.60 17.36
N ASP A 306 -57.38 -8.50 16.07
CA ASP A 306 -57.03 -7.22 15.44
C ASP A 306 -58.31 -6.34 15.41
N PRO A 307 -58.29 -5.16 16.06
CA PRO A 307 -59.49 -4.31 16.13
C PRO A 307 -59.95 -3.79 14.77
N SER A 308 -59.05 -3.74 13.78
CA SER A 308 -59.36 -3.19 12.46
C SER A 308 -59.94 -4.20 11.48
N THR A 309 -59.52 -5.46 11.60
CA THR A 309 -59.93 -6.56 10.73
C THR A 309 -60.92 -7.52 11.38
N GLY A 310 -60.97 -7.58 12.72
CA GLY A 310 -61.71 -8.56 13.47
C GLY A 310 -61.11 -9.98 13.47
N GLU A 311 -59.97 -10.17 12.86
CA GLU A 311 -59.28 -11.45 12.77
C GLU A 311 -58.45 -11.76 14.01
N SER A 312 -58.36 -13.05 14.38
CA SER A 312 -57.47 -13.47 15.45
C SER A 312 -56.06 -13.68 14.93
N VAL A 313 -55.12 -12.82 15.31
CA VAL A 313 -53.71 -12.90 14.97
C VAL A 313 -52.95 -13.53 16.14
N TYR A 314 -52.23 -14.61 15.90
CA TYR A 314 -51.35 -15.24 16.91
C TYR A 314 -50.01 -14.50 16.95
N SER A 315 -49.61 -14.05 18.15
CA SER A 315 -48.27 -13.53 18.44
C SER A 315 -47.43 -14.64 19.07
N PRO A 316 -46.31 -15.05 18.41
CA PRO A 316 -45.52 -16.18 18.92
C PRO A 316 -44.91 -15.89 20.29
N GLY A 317 -44.77 -16.97 21.09
CA GLY A 317 -44.04 -16.94 22.33
C GLY A 317 -42.64 -17.52 22.19
N PRO A 318 -41.79 -17.42 23.22
CA PRO A 318 -40.44 -17.98 23.18
C PRO A 318 -40.39 -19.48 22.81
N GLU A 319 -41.30 -20.29 23.32
CA GLU A 319 -41.34 -21.74 23.07
C GLU A 319 -41.65 -22.12 21.60
N ASP A 320 -42.32 -21.23 20.87
CA ASP A 320 -42.61 -21.45 19.44
C ASP A 320 -41.32 -21.41 18.60
N TYR A 321 -40.33 -20.61 19.01
CA TYR A 321 -39.01 -20.59 18.38
C TYR A 321 -38.15 -21.78 18.82
N ARG A 322 -38.25 -22.21 20.08
CA ARG A 322 -37.55 -23.40 20.57
C ARG A 322 -38.03 -24.66 19.85
N ASN A 323 -39.33 -24.77 19.64
CA ASN A 323 -39.94 -25.94 18.99
C ASN A 323 -39.86 -25.94 17.47
N GLY A 324 -39.32 -24.86 16.87
CA GLY A 324 -39.19 -24.72 15.43
C GLY A 324 -40.49 -24.41 14.69
N THR A 325 -41.56 -24.01 15.41
CA THR A 325 -42.82 -23.57 14.80
C THR A 325 -42.64 -22.24 14.08
N TYR A 326 -41.75 -21.39 14.64
CA TYR A 326 -41.32 -20.14 14.04
C TYR A 326 -39.82 -20.17 13.78
N PRO A 327 -39.34 -19.50 12.71
CA PRO A 327 -37.93 -19.51 12.33
C PRO A 327 -37.05 -18.81 13.38
N SER A 328 -35.90 -19.40 13.64
CA SER A 328 -34.83 -18.79 14.41
C SER A 328 -33.65 -18.60 13.48
N VAL A 329 -33.36 -17.34 13.12
CA VAL A 329 -32.41 -16.99 12.08
C VAL A 329 -31.06 -16.55 12.71
N ASN A 330 -29.97 -17.19 12.30
CA ASN A 330 -28.62 -16.68 12.52
C ASN A 330 -28.20 -15.82 11.32
N TRP A 331 -28.38 -14.53 11.45
CA TRP A 331 -28.12 -13.57 10.37
C TRP A 331 -26.69 -13.58 9.85
N GLN A 332 -25.71 -14.02 10.66
CA GLN A 332 -24.34 -14.16 10.20
C GLN A 332 -24.20 -15.31 9.18
N ASP A 333 -25.02 -16.36 9.28
CA ASP A 333 -25.01 -17.47 8.31
C ASP A 333 -25.62 -17.03 6.97
N GLU A 334 -26.55 -16.08 7.00
CA GLU A 334 -27.23 -15.56 5.81
C GLU A 334 -26.42 -14.48 5.06
N VAL A 335 -25.52 -13.83 5.76
CA VAL A 335 -24.68 -12.74 5.19
C VAL A 335 -23.35 -13.26 4.68
N PHE A 336 -22.73 -14.23 5.37
CA PHE A 336 -21.41 -14.72 5.04
C PHE A 336 -21.45 -15.96 4.18
N GLU A 337 -20.61 -15.97 3.15
CA GLU A 337 -20.38 -17.11 2.27
C GLU A 337 -18.90 -17.51 2.20
N THR A 338 -18.65 -18.69 1.64
CA THR A 338 -17.30 -19.10 1.27
C THR A 338 -16.95 -18.49 -0.07
N ALA A 339 -15.99 -17.58 -0.07
CA ALA A 339 -15.56 -16.82 -1.22
C ALA A 339 -14.43 -17.53 -1.98
N PHE A 340 -14.42 -17.38 -3.30
CA PHE A 340 -13.40 -17.93 -4.18
C PHE A 340 -12.61 -16.79 -4.83
N SER A 341 -11.31 -16.98 -5.00
CA SER A 341 -10.45 -16.05 -5.73
C SER A 341 -9.59 -16.79 -6.75
N GLN A 342 -9.38 -16.16 -7.89
CA GLN A 342 -8.52 -16.65 -8.96
C GLN A 342 -7.73 -15.50 -9.57
N GLU A 343 -6.46 -15.74 -9.80
CA GLU A 343 -5.56 -14.78 -10.41
C GLU A 343 -4.68 -15.45 -11.46
N TYR A 344 -4.58 -14.83 -12.62
CA TYR A 344 -3.76 -15.29 -13.72
C TYR A 344 -2.78 -14.18 -14.11
N ASN A 345 -1.49 -14.51 -14.14
CA ASN A 345 -0.43 -13.60 -14.56
C ASN A 345 0.34 -14.21 -15.73
N LEU A 346 0.53 -13.45 -16.79
CA LEU A 346 1.40 -13.77 -17.91
C LEU A 346 2.42 -12.66 -18.07
N SER A 347 3.70 -12.98 -18.13
CA SER A 347 4.73 -11.99 -18.40
C SER A 347 5.78 -12.52 -19.37
N VAL A 348 6.26 -11.61 -20.22
CA VAL A 348 7.35 -11.85 -21.18
C VAL A 348 8.37 -10.74 -20.99
N ASN A 349 9.61 -11.08 -20.70
CA ASN A 349 10.66 -10.10 -20.50
C ASN A 349 12.01 -10.56 -21.08
N GLY A 350 12.82 -9.59 -21.49
CA GLY A 350 14.14 -9.84 -21.99
C GLY A 350 14.98 -8.56 -22.05
N SER A 351 16.29 -8.72 -22.11
CA SER A 351 17.22 -7.60 -22.19
C SER A 351 18.50 -8.00 -22.92
N ASN A 352 19.03 -7.05 -23.69
CA ASN A 352 20.34 -7.12 -24.31
C ASN A 352 21.11 -5.80 -24.09
N ASP A 353 22.30 -5.66 -24.65
CA ASP A 353 23.12 -4.45 -24.48
C ASP A 353 22.50 -3.19 -25.11
N LYS A 354 21.49 -3.35 -25.98
CA LYS A 354 20.80 -2.24 -26.66
C LYS A 354 19.49 -1.83 -26.03
N GLY A 355 18.96 -2.61 -25.09
CA GLY A 355 17.71 -2.26 -24.42
C GLY A 355 17.06 -3.45 -23.72
N TYR A 356 15.90 -3.19 -23.15
CA TYR A 356 15.08 -4.19 -22.45
C TYR A 356 13.59 -4.03 -22.79
N TYR A 357 12.87 -5.11 -22.57
CA TYR A 357 11.42 -5.10 -22.58
C TYR A 357 10.88 -5.98 -21.44
N ALA A 358 9.76 -5.58 -20.87
CA ALA A 358 8.95 -6.38 -19.95
C ALA A 358 7.48 -6.05 -20.23
N ILE A 359 6.72 -7.07 -20.64
CA ILE A 359 5.29 -6.95 -20.96
C ILE A 359 4.57 -7.95 -20.07
N SER A 360 3.50 -7.51 -19.42
CA SER A 360 2.69 -8.37 -18.55
C SER A 360 1.20 -8.11 -18.69
N GLY A 361 0.41 -9.15 -18.44
CA GLY A 361 -1.03 -9.11 -18.33
C GLY A 361 -1.47 -9.86 -17.07
N ASN A 362 -2.45 -9.30 -16.36
CA ASN A 362 -3.02 -9.89 -15.15
C ASN A 362 -4.55 -9.84 -15.21
N ILE A 363 -5.15 -10.92 -14.76
CA ILE A 363 -6.59 -11.04 -14.52
C ILE A 363 -6.76 -11.52 -13.07
N LEU A 364 -7.49 -10.76 -12.27
CA LEU A 364 -7.87 -11.10 -10.92
C LEU A 364 -9.39 -11.08 -10.80
N ASP A 365 -9.97 -12.15 -10.27
CA ASP A 365 -11.39 -12.22 -9.89
C ASP A 365 -11.47 -12.74 -8.45
N GLN A 366 -11.90 -11.89 -7.53
CA GLN A 366 -11.98 -12.18 -6.11
C GLN A 366 -13.40 -11.91 -5.59
N SER A 367 -14.13 -12.95 -5.24
CA SER A 367 -15.38 -12.81 -4.50
C SER A 367 -15.11 -12.38 -3.05
N GLY A 368 -16.01 -11.62 -2.46
CA GLY A 368 -16.00 -11.29 -1.03
C GLY A 368 -16.69 -12.36 -0.20
N ILE A 369 -16.39 -12.39 1.10
CA ILE A 369 -17.08 -13.28 2.07
C ILE A 369 -18.48 -12.80 2.44
N ILE A 370 -18.88 -11.60 1.98
CA ILE A 370 -20.24 -11.10 2.09
C ILE A 370 -20.90 -11.29 0.72
N HIS A 371 -22.12 -11.82 0.72
CA HIS A 371 -22.88 -12.01 -0.52
C HIS A 371 -22.90 -10.74 -1.38
N ASN A 372 -22.80 -10.92 -2.70
CA ASN A 372 -22.81 -9.86 -3.71
C ASN A 372 -21.69 -8.82 -3.57
N SER A 373 -20.58 -9.18 -2.93
CA SER A 373 -19.39 -8.35 -2.88
C SER A 373 -18.22 -8.97 -3.63
N GLY A 374 -17.28 -8.16 -4.14
CA GLY A 374 -16.13 -8.69 -4.86
C GLY A 374 -15.31 -7.65 -5.58
N TYR A 375 -14.20 -8.09 -6.15
CA TYR A 375 -13.27 -7.25 -6.88
C TYR A 375 -12.73 -7.98 -8.11
N LYS A 376 -12.86 -7.36 -9.29
CA LYS A 376 -12.29 -7.84 -10.54
C LYS A 376 -11.30 -6.84 -11.06
N ARG A 377 -10.15 -7.30 -11.56
CA ARG A 377 -9.12 -6.44 -12.15
C ARG A 377 -8.57 -7.05 -13.42
N TYR A 378 -8.47 -6.24 -14.45
CA TYR A 378 -7.75 -6.53 -15.69
C TYR A 378 -6.64 -5.50 -15.83
N SER A 379 -5.40 -5.93 -15.91
CA SER A 379 -4.29 -5.01 -16.09
C SER A 379 -3.34 -5.46 -17.19
N PHE A 380 -2.82 -4.47 -17.90
CA PHE A 380 -1.78 -4.64 -18.90
C PHE A 380 -0.65 -3.66 -18.63
N ARG A 381 0.57 -4.10 -18.77
CA ARG A 381 1.74 -3.28 -18.58
C ARG A 381 2.81 -3.57 -19.62
N ALA A 382 3.50 -2.50 -20.08
CA ALA A 382 4.65 -2.56 -20.96
C ALA A 382 5.75 -1.62 -20.45
N ASN A 383 6.94 -2.16 -20.16
CA ASN A 383 8.13 -1.41 -19.78
C ASN A 383 9.23 -1.67 -20.79
N LEU A 384 9.55 -0.66 -21.58
CA LEU A 384 10.40 -0.76 -22.76
C LEU A 384 11.50 0.30 -22.68
N ALA A 385 12.74 -0.04 -22.97
CA ALA A 385 13.79 0.95 -23.18
C ALA A 385 14.77 0.50 -24.26
N ARG A 386 15.33 1.48 -24.97
CA ARG A 386 16.30 1.24 -26.05
C ARG A 386 17.35 2.32 -26.11
N LYS A 387 18.61 1.94 -26.21
CA LYS A 387 19.70 2.79 -26.63
C LYS A 387 19.61 2.99 -28.14
N VAL A 388 19.16 4.15 -28.55
CA VAL A 388 19.06 4.56 -29.95
C VAL A 388 20.44 4.92 -30.48
N HIS A 389 21.26 5.49 -29.62
CA HIS A 389 22.67 5.79 -29.85
C HIS A 389 23.44 5.51 -28.55
N GLU A 390 24.77 5.39 -28.60
CA GLU A 390 25.61 5.17 -27.41
C GLU A 390 25.41 6.21 -26.31
N TRP A 391 25.04 7.43 -26.71
CA TRP A 391 24.78 8.57 -25.81
C TRP A 391 23.30 8.96 -25.68
N ILE A 392 22.35 8.22 -26.32
CA ILE A 392 20.91 8.45 -26.21
C ILE A 392 20.19 7.15 -25.85
N GLU A 393 19.45 7.17 -24.74
CA GLU A 393 18.52 6.13 -24.34
C GLU A 393 17.11 6.71 -24.23
N ILE A 394 16.13 6.01 -24.78
CA ILE A 394 14.71 6.32 -24.66
C ILE A 394 14.01 5.16 -24.02
N GLY A 395 13.01 5.45 -23.20
CA GLY A 395 12.21 4.39 -22.60
C GLY A 395 10.84 4.88 -22.17
N THR A 396 9.96 3.92 -21.99
CA THR A 396 8.59 4.15 -21.54
C THR A 396 8.14 2.98 -20.69
N ASN A 397 7.42 3.31 -19.60
CA ASN A 397 6.65 2.36 -18.82
C ASN A 397 5.20 2.80 -18.87
N MET A 398 4.32 1.95 -19.37
CA MET A 398 2.89 2.22 -19.49
C MET A 398 2.12 1.11 -18.78
N SER A 399 1.08 1.49 -18.08
CA SER A 399 0.11 0.54 -17.51
C SER A 399 -1.31 1.03 -17.75
N PHE A 400 -2.17 0.09 -18.03
CA PHE A 400 -3.61 0.27 -18.10
C PHE A 400 -4.27 -0.75 -17.17
N THR A 401 -5.20 -0.27 -16.34
CA THR A 401 -5.97 -1.11 -15.44
C THR A 401 -7.42 -0.73 -15.49
N ASN A 402 -8.28 -1.72 -15.67
CA ASN A 402 -9.72 -1.64 -15.45
C ASN A 402 -10.05 -2.51 -14.25
N SER A 403 -10.82 -1.98 -13.32
CA SER A 403 -11.32 -2.77 -12.19
C SER A 403 -12.78 -2.45 -11.87
N LEU A 404 -13.50 -3.48 -11.46
CA LEU A 404 -14.85 -3.40 -10.93
C LEU A 404 -14.84 -3.86 -9.47
N ASN A 405 -15.28 -3.01 -8.58
CA ASN A 405 -15.47 -3.33 -7.17
C ASN A 405 -16.97 -3.32 -6.85
N LYS A 406 -17.51 -4.48 -6.46
CA LYS A 406 -18.85 -4.61 -5.91
C LYS A 406 -18.77 -4.37 -4.41
N LEU A 407 -19.25 -3.22 -3.98
CA LEU A 407 -19.09 -2.72 -2.63
C LEU A 407 -20.21 -3.26 -1.73
N ALA A 408 -19.84 -3.76 -0.56
CA ALA A 408 -20.78 -4.04 0.50
C ALA A 408 -20.74 -2.91 1.53
N LYS A 409 -21.90 -2.41 1.96
CA LYS A 409 -22.00 -1.35 2.96
C LYS A 409 -21.71 -1.90 4.37
N THR A 410 -20.43 -2.11 4.67
CA THR A 410 -19.99 -2.75 5.91
C THR A 410 -19.86 -1.77 7.07
N ASN A 411 -19.54 -0.49 6.80
CA ASN A 411 -19.13 0.51 7.80
C ASN A 411 -20.20 1.54 8.16
N SER A 412 -21.46 1.35 7.77
CA SER A 412 -22.52 2.27 8.17
C SER A 412 -22.95 2.03 9.62
N VAL A 413 -23.14 3.12 10.35
CA VAL A 413 -23.52 3.08 11.77
C VAL A 413 -24.98 2.66 11.94
N SER A 414 -25.84 2.98 10.99
CA SER A 414 -27.28 2.73 11.10
C SER A 414 -27.75 1.53 10.27
N ASP A 415 -27.09 1.26 9.14
CA ASP A 415 -27.60 0.40 8.08
C ASP A 415 -26.50 -0.50 7.46
N GLY A 416 -25.38 -0.65 8.15
CA GLY A 416 -24.31 -1.57 7.73
C GLY A 416 -24.69 -3.04 7.81
N ILE A 417 -24.33 -3.82 6.81
CA ILE A 417 -24.65 -5.26 6.70
C ILE A 417 -24.13 -6.03 7.91
N ILE A 418 -22.90 -5.81 8.35
CA ILE A 418 -22.32 -6.49 9.52
C ILE A 418 -23.08 -6.13 10.79
N ARG A 419 -23.41 -4.86 10.98
CA ARG A 419 -24.21 -4.43 12.11
C ARG A 419 -25.61 -5.04 12.04
N GLY A 420 -26.25 -5.04 10.87
CA GLY A 420 -27.52 -5.73 10.66
C GLY A 420 -27.46 -7.18 11.11
N ALA A 421 -26.43 -7.91 10.69
CA ALA A 421 -26.23 -9.32 11.06
C ALA A 421 -26.07 -9.55 12.58
N LEU A 422 -25.64 -8.54 13.34
CA LEU A 422 -25.50 -8.63 14.81
C LEU A 422 -26.72 -8.10 15.58
N PHE A 423 -27.49 -7.17 15.01
CA PHE A 423 -28.56 -6.48 15.74
C PHE A 423 -29.96 -6.84 15.28
N TYR A 424 -30.08 -7.45 14.07
CA TYR A 424 -31.41 -7.81 13.58
C TYR A 424 -31.98 -8.97 14.39
N PRO A 425 -33.30 -8.96 14.72
CA PRO A 425 -33.90 -9.98 15.60
C PRO A 425 -33.76 -11.37 15.02
N ALA A 426 -33.30 -12.31 15.83
CA ALA A 426 -33.24 -13.71 15.45
C ALA A 426 -34.64 -14.33 15.22
N THR A 427 -35.69 -13.63 15.68
CA THR A 427 -37.11 -14.01 15.54
C THR A 427 -37.77 -13.53 14.26
N ALA A 428 -37.09 -12.66 13.48
CA ALA A 428 -37.61 -12.15 12.23
C ALA A 428 -37.41 -13.16 11.08
N PRO A 429 -38.38 -13.33 10.17
CA PRO A 429 -38.19 -14.10 8.96
C PRO A 429 -37.21 -13.45 7.99
N LEU A 430 -36.67 -14.23 7.05
CA LEU A 430 -35.64 -13.75 6.10
C LEU A 430 -36.13 -12.60 5.21
N ASP A 431 -37.40 -12.67 4.81
CA ASP A 431 -38.07 -11.75 3.89
C ASP A 431 -38.97 -10.72 4.60
N ASP A 432 -38.70 -10.46 5.89
CA ASP A 432 -39.50 -9.56 6.69
C ASP A 432 -39.42 -8.11 6.21
N GLU A 433 -40.37 -7.71 5.36
CA GLU A 433 -40.58 -6.35 4.92
C GLU A 433 -41.25 -5.47 6.02
N THR A 434 -41.98 -6.07 6.98
CA THR A 434 -42.86 -5.34 7.92
C THR A 434 -42.18 -4.95 9.21
N ASN A 435 -41.18 -5.70 9.66
CA ASN A 435 -40.51 -5.48 10.95
C ASN A 435 -39.56 -4.30 11.00
N ASN A 436 -39.30 -3.68 9.90
CA ASN A 436 -38.57 -2.43 9.80
C ASN A 436 -39.19 -1.28 10.61
N ALA A 437 -40.49 -1.34 10.96
CA ALA A 437 -41.18 -0.25 11.67
C ALA A 437 -40.87 -0.20 13.17
N GLN A 438 -40.56 -1.31 13.83
CA GLN A 438 -40.30 -1.38 15.27
C GLN A 438 -38.80 -1.33 15.63
N LEU A 439 -37.92 -1.65 14.70
CA LEU A 439 -36.47 -1.59 14.87
C LEU A 439 -35.84 -0.29 14.34
N ASN A 440 -36.59 0.66 14.10
CA ASN A 440 -36.59 1.90 13.32
C ASN A 440 -35.36 2.79 13.31
N TRP A 441 -34.30 2.54 14.11
CA TRP A 441 -33.20 3.48 14.19
C TRP A 441 -31.82 2.89 13.83
N PHE A 442 -31.68 1.56 13.82
CA PHE A 442 -30.32 1.02 13.91
C PHE A 442 -29.95 -0.17 13.01
N SER A 443 -30.88 -0.80 12.28
CA SER A 443 -30.49 -1.91 11.40
C SER A 443 -31.48 -2.18 10.25
N SER A 444 -30.95 -2.35 9.05
CA SER A 444 -31.65 -2.90 7.90
C SER A 444 -31.63 -4.43 7.95
N ASN A 445 -32.61 -5.10 7.35
CA ASN A 445 -32.57 -6.54 7.16
C ASN A 445 -31.31 -6.91 6.35
N PRO A 446 -30.32 -7.59 6.94
CA PRO A 446 -29.03 -7.81 6.29
C PRO A 446 -29.14 -8.78 5.11
N TYR A 447 -30.07 -9.73 5.14
CA TYR A 447 -30.32 -10.66 4.04
C TYR A 447 -30.85 -9.97 2.80
N VAL A 448 -31.86 -9.14 2.98
CA VAL A 448 -32.43 -8.33 1.90
C VAL A 448 -31.37 -7.39 1.35
N TYR A 449 -30.66 -6.71 2.22
CA TYR A 449 -29.68 -5.69 1.82
C TYR A 449 -28.54 -6.27 0.95
N THR A 450 -28.04 -7.46 1.27
CA THR A 450 -27.00 -8.11 0.46
C THR A 450 -27.45 -8.51 -0.93
N ARG A 451 -28.76 -8.59 -1.19
CA ARG A 451 -29.35 -9.01 -2.48
C ARG A 451 -30.00 -7.90 -3.25
N ALA A 452 -30.53 -6.93 -2.57
CA ALA A 452 -31.36 -5.85 -3.13
C ALA A 452 -30.64 -4.51 -3.28
N ALA A 453 -29.42 -4.38 -2.74
CA ALA A 453 -28.59 -3.21 -2.91
C ALA A 453 -27.52 -3.46 -3.98
N LYS A 454 -27.38 -2.52 -4.92
CA LYS A 454 -26.30 -2.47 -5.89
C LYS A 454 -25.42 -1.28 -5.57
N ASP A 455 -24.12 -1.49 -5.46
CA ASP A 455 -23.11 -0.44 -5.31
C ASP A 455 -21.83 -0.90 -6.00
N GLU A 456 -21.60 -0.37 -7.20
CA GLU A 456 -20.52 -0.80 -8.07
C GLU A 456 -19.60 0.39 -8.38
N LEU A 457 -18.30 0.18 -8.15
CA LEU A 457 -17.26 1.15 -8.46
C LEU A 457 -16.38 0.61 -9.59
N THR A 458 -16.47 1.21 -10.76
CA THR A 458 -15.58 0.95 -11.89
C THR A 458 -14.43 1.96 -11.88
N THR A 459 -13.21 1.46 -11.91
CA THR A 459 -12.00 2.30 -11.99
C THR A 459 -11.25 2.00 -13.28
N ASN A 460 -11.05 3.04 -14.10
CA ASN A 460 -10.19 3.00 -15.27
C ASN A 460 -8.95 3.86 -14.98
N SER A 461 -7.77 3.24 -14.99
CA SER A 461 -6.49 3.90 -14.69
C SER A 461 -5.52 3.71 -15.84
N PHE A 462 -5.00 4.81 -16.35
CA PHE A 462 -3.87 4.84 -17.27
C PHE A 462 -2.71 5.58 -16.63
N PHE A 463 -1.53 4.97 -16.65
CA PHE A 463 -0.29 5.55 -16.16
C PHE A 463 0.80 5.39 -17.19
N SER A 464 1.60 6.43 -17.40
CA SER A 464 2.78 6.40 -18.27
C SER A 464 3.92 7.19 -17.66
N SER A 465 5.11 6.60 -17.67
CA SER A 465 6.39 7.25 -17.34
C SER A 465 7.35 7.03 -18.51
N SER A 466 7.61 8.08 -19.27
CA SER A 466 8.49 8.04 -20.44
C SER A 466 9.70 8.91 -20.21
N PHE A 467 10.85 8.53 -20.76
CA PHE A 467 12.07 9.30 -20.62
C PHE A 467 12.94 9.33 -21.88
N VAL A 468 13.70 10.40 -21.94
CA VAL A 468 14.87 10.51 -22.82
C VAL A 468 16.08 10.81 -21.95
N GLU A 469 17.11 9.97 -21.99
CA GLU A 469 18.39 10.19 -21.30
C GLU A 469 19.48 10.42 -22.31
N ILE A 470 20.24 11.48 -22.12
CA ILE A 470 21.37 11.89 -22.96
C ILE A 470 22.62 11.86 -22.09
N THR A 471 23.67 11.24 -22.58
CA THR A 471 25.00 11.20 -21.95
C THR A 471 25.98 12.03 -22.77
N PRO A 472 25.98 13.39 -22.63
CA PRO A 472 26.84 14.26 -23.46
C PRO A 472 28.32 14.07 -23.15
N TYR A 473 28.66 13.69 -21.92
CA TYR A 473 30.02 13.37 -21.48
C TYR A 473 29.98 12.13 -20.59
N LYS A 474 31.07 11.39 -20.50
CA LYS A 474 31.18 10.14 -19.74
C LYS A 474 30.63 10.21 -18.31
N ASP A 475 30.81 11.36 -17.65
CA ASP A 475 30.46 11.56 -16.24
C ASP A 475 29.13 12.34 -16.03
N LEU A 476 28.48 12.81 -17.11
CA LEU A 476 27.27 13.64 -17.08
C LEU A 476 26.13 12.99 -17.85
N LYS A 477 25.00 12.81 -17.19
CA LYS A 477 23.75 12.38 -17.77
C LYS A 477 22.69 13.46 -17.60
N VAL A 478 21.94 13.72 -18.65
CA VAL A 478 20.77 14.61 -18.62
C VAL A 478 19.56 13.79 -19.02
N ARG A 479 18.57 13.74 -18.16
CA ARG A 479 17.35 12.96 -18.35
C ARG A 479 16.12 13.87 -18.28
N GLN A 480 15.27 13.75 -19.29
CA GLN A 480 13.94 14.33 -19.29
C GLN A 480 12.93 13.22 -19.05
N ASN A 481 12.17 13.31 -17.96
CA ASN A 481 11.04 12.45 -17.67
C ASN A 481 9.73 13.16 -18.02
N VAL A 482 8.78 12.41 -18.55
CA VAL A 482 7.39 12.83 -18.78
C VAL A 482 6.49 11.79 -18.14
N GLY A 483 5.84 12.15 -17.06
CA GLY A 483 4.83 11.34 -16.38
C GLY A 483 3.43 11.81 -16.74
N PHE A 484 2.55 10.87 -17.02
CA PHE A 484 1.15 11.16 -17.23
C PHE A 484 0.30 10.10 -16.57
N SER A 485 -0.72 10.52 -15.81
CA SER A 485 -1.74 9.61 -15.29
C SER A 485 -3.14 10.16 -15.57
N TYR A 486 -4.05 9.25 -15.84
CA TYR A 486 -5.46 9.54 -16.01
C TYR A 486 -6.28 8.46 -15.32
N ASN A 487 -7.08 8.87 -14.34
CA ASN A 487 -7.94 7.99 -13.58
C ASN A 487 -9.38 8.46 -13.67
N ILE A 488 -10.29 7.54 -13.90
CA ILE A 488 -11.74 7.74 -13.84
C ILE A 488 -12.29 6.68 -12.89
N ASN A 489 -13.04 7.15 -11.89
CA ASN A 489 -13.83 6.33 -10.99
C ASN A 489 -15.30 6.62 -11.27
N GLU A 490 -16.04 5.61 -11.68
CA GLU A 490 -17.47 5.65 -11.96
C GLU A 490 -18.16 4.79 -10.92
N ARG A 491 -19.13 5.36 -10.20
CA ARG A 491 -19.87 4.64 -9.17
C ARG A 491 -21.36 4.68 -9.46
N ASP A 492 -21.93 3.50 -9.60
CA ASP A 492 -23.33 3.25 -9.86
C ASP A 492 -23.97 2.61 -8.64
N VAL A 493 -25.01 3.25 -8.11
CA VAL A 493 -25.73 2.80 -6.92
C VAL A 493 -27.20 2.70 -7.21
N TYR A 494 -27.79 1.58 -6.80
CA TYR A 494 -29.22 1.41 -6.76
C TYR A 494 -29.65 0.71 -5.46
N TYR A 495 -30.59 1.33 -4.77
CA TYR A 495 -31.27 0.76 -3.62
C TYR A 495 -32.74 0.56 -3.99
N ASN A 496 -33.16 -0.70 -4.08
CA ASN A 496 -34.53 -1.03 -4.41
C ASN A 496 -35.49 -0.75 -3.23
N ARG A 497 -36.78 -0.96 -3.42
CA ARG A 497 -37.83 -0.67 -2.42
C ARG A 497 -37.73 -1.53 -1.16
N GLU A 498 -37.04 -2.63 -1.20
CA GLU A 498 -36.85 -3.52 -0.03
C GLU A 498 -35.79 -2.97 0.94
N THR A 499 -34.91 -2.10 0.45
CA THR A 499 -33.87 -1.47 1.25
C THR A 499 -34.39 -0.26 2.05
N VAL A 500 -33.74 0.09 3.14
CA VAL A 500 -34.11 1.28 3.97
C VAL A 500 -34.02 2.57 3.17
N GLU A 501 -33.04 2.69 2.28
CA GLU A 501 -32.84 3.87 1.44
C GLU A 501 -33.84 3.97 0.30
N GLY A 502 -34.29 2.84 -0.20
CA GLY A 502 -35.17 2.76 -1.38
C GLY A 502 -36.64 2.61 -1.05
N LYS A 503 -37.04 2.24 0.21
CA LYS A 503 -38.43 2.07 0.56
C LYS A 503 -39.24 3.35 0.57
N ASP A 504 -40.55 3.23 0.67
CA ASP A 504 -41.50 4.36 0.77
C ASP A 504 -41.09 5.37 1.87
N PRO A 505 -41.15 6.67 1.64
CA PRO A 505 -41.62 7.39 0.46
C PRO A 505 -40.58 7.55 -0.68
N THR A 506 -39.37 6.96 -0.56
CA THR A 506 -38.31 7.11 -1.57
C THR A 506 -38.62 6.38 -2.87
N ASN A 507 -39.26 5.21 -2.79
CA ASN A 507 -39.67 4.37 -3.93
C ASN A 507 -38.56 4.12 -4.95
N GLY A 508 -37.44 3.53 -4.49
CA GLY A 508 -36.23 3.33 -5.25
C GLY A 508 -35.30 4.55 -5.22
N TYR A 509 -34.02 4.31 -5.01
CA TYR A 509 -32.97 5.32 -4.99
C TYR A 509 -31.88 4.95 -5.97
N ALA A 510 -31.56 5.81 -6.90
CA ALA A 510 -30.43 5.65 -7.81
C ALA A 510 -29.45 6.82 -7.73
N SER A 511 -28.17 6.52 -7.86
CA SER A 511 -27.12 7.52 -7.98
C SER A 511 -26.05 7.07 -8.97
N LYS A 512 -25.61 8.01 -9.83
CA LYS A 512 -24.44 7.87 -10.70
C LYS A 512 -23.47 8.99 -10.39
N ALA A 513 -22.24 8.63 -10.05
CA ALA A 513 -21.25 9.62 -9.68
C ALA A 513 -19.88 9.28 -10.29
N ASP A 514 -19.23 10.27 -10.88
CA ASP A 514 -17.90 10.11 -11.46
C ASP A 514 -16.91 11.07 -10.82
N ASN A 515 -15.70 10.56 -10.57
CA ASN A 515 -14.52 11.37 -10.26
C ASN A 515 -13.44 11.08 -11.30
N TRP A 516 -12.87 12.13 -11.87
CA TRP A 516 -11.72 11.99 -12.76
C TRP A 516 -10.54 12.84 -12.31
N SER A 517 -9.35 12.37 -12.59
CA SER A 517 -8.10 13.09 -12.33
C SER A 517 -7.12 12.88 -13.48
N LYS A 518 -6.43 13.96 -13.87
CA LYS A 518 -5.31 13.96 -14.82
C LYS A 518 -4.11 14.57 -14.13
N ASN A 519 -2.99 13.93 -14.19
CA ASN A 519 -1.74 14.47 -13.66
C ASN A 519 -0.64 14.42 -14.73
N LEU A 520 -0.01 15.56 -14.98
CA LEU A 520 1.14 15.71 -15.88
C LEU A 520 2.35 16.11 -15.03
N VAL A 521 3.44 15.37 -15.17
CA VAL A 521 4.72 15.64 -14.51
C VAL A 521 5.80 15.76 -15.58
N LEU A 522 6.51 16.87 -15.55
CA LEU A 522 7.69 17.11 -16.39
C LEU A 522 8.89 17.28 -15.47
N GLU A 523 9.90 16.44 -15.64
CA GLU A 523 11.14 16.52 -14.84
C GLU A 523 12.36 16.53 -15.73
N THR A 524 13.18 17.55 -15.57
CA THR A 524 14.50 17.63 -16.18
C THR A 524 15.55 17.43 -15.10
N MET A 525 16.42 16.46 -15.27
CA MET A 525 17.43 16.08 -14.29
C MET A 525 18.81 15.99 -14.93
N ALA A 526 19.79 16.61 -14.30
CA ALA A 526 21.20 16.48 -14.64
C ALA A 526 21.93 15.74 -13.51
N THR A 527 22.61 14.66 -13.82
CA THR A 527 23.38 13.85 -12.86
C THR A 527 24.84 13.80 -13.29
N TYR A 528 25.71 14.26 -12.41
CA TYR A 528 27.16 14.23 -12.57
C TYR A 528 27.77 13.24 -11.59
N ASN A 529 28.49 12.22 -12.11
CA ASN A 529 29.14 11.17 -11.33
C ASN A 529 30.62 11.14 -11.64
N LYS A 530 31.49 11.38 -10.65
CA LYS A 530 32.91 11.32 -10.84
C LYS A 530 33.67 10.77 -9.64
N THR A 531 34.59 9.86 -9.90
CA THR A 531 35.55 9.37 -8.91
C THR A 531 36.91 9.96 -9.21
N PHE A 532 37.48 10.70 -8.24
CA PHE A 532 38.82 11.30 -8.29
C PHE A 532 39.80 10.44 -7.49
N ASN A 533 40.94 10.12 -8.03
CA ASN A 533 42.06 9.45 -7.30
C ASN A 533 41.65 8.19 -6.49
N ARG A 534 40.65 7.41 -6.93
CA ARG A 534 40.10 6.22 -6.25
C ARG A 534 39.50 6.48 -4.85
N ASN A 535 39.80 7.59 -4.18
CA ASN A 535 39.42 7.88 -2.80
C ASN A 535 38.31 8.92 -2.64
N HIS A 536 37.94 9.60 -3.72
CA HIS A 536 36.93 10.67 -3.72
C HIS A 536 35.88 10.38 -4.78
N SER A 537 34.68 10.04 -4.38
CA SER A 537 33.56 9.87 -5.28
C SER A 537 32.52 10.96 -5.02
N LEU A 538 32.15 11.66 -6.07
CA LEU A 538 31.16 12.74 -6.04
C LEU A 538 30.00 12.41 -6.98
N ASN A 539 28.79 12.47 -6.45
CA ASN A 539 27.56 12.40 -7.21
C ASN A 539 26.76 13.70 -6.96
N VAL A 540 26.49 14.46 -7.99
CA VAL A 540 25.67 15.68 -7.92
C VAL A 540 24.47 15.53 -8.82
N VAL A 541 23.29 15.86 -8.29
CA VAL A 541 22.03 15.88 -9.02
C VAL A 541 21.43 17.28 -8.93
N ALA A 542 21.08 17.83 -10.08
CA ALA A 542 20.27 19.04 -10.18
C ALA A 542 18.98 18.69 -10.93
N ALA A 543 17.83 19.08 -10.42
CA ALA A 543 16.55 18.77 -11.05
C ALA A 543 15.59 19.98 -11.01
N PHE A 544 14.82 20.09 -12.07
CA PHE A 544 13.65 20.93 -12.20
C PHE A 544 12.44 20.06 -12.43
N SER A 545 11.34 20.29 -11.69
CA SER A 545 10.09 19.59 -11.94
C SER A 545 8.90 20.56 -12.00
N TYR A 546 8.00 20.25 -12.91
CA TYR A 546 6.69 20.89 -13.04
C TYR A 546 5.62 19.81 -12.99
N GLU A 547 4.66 19.99 -12.11
CA GLU A 547 3.51 19.10 -11.98
C GLU A 547 2.23 19.92 -12.12
N ARG A 548 1.28 19.35 -12.86
CA ARG A 548 -0.09 19.89 -13.02
C ARG A 548 -1.10 18.78 -12.83
N GLY A 549 -2.00 18.99 -11.85
CA GLY A 549 -3.16 18.14 -11.61
C GLY A 549 -4.43 18.84 -11.99
N ASP A 550 -5.23 18.24 -12.85
CA ASP A 550 -6.60 18.62 -13.17
C ASP A 550 -7.53 17.52 -12.65
N TYR A 551 -8.58 17.88 -11.97
CA TYR A 551 -9.56 16.90 -11.45
C TYR A 551 -10.98 17.49 -11.46
N GLY A 552 -11.95 16.61 -11.50
CA GLY A 552 -13.35 17.00 -11.43
C GLY A 552 -14.25 15.85 -11.00
N ASN A 553 -15.44 16.21 -10.66
CA ASN A 553 -16.48 15.27 -10.27
C ASN A 553 -17.82 15.69 -10.86
N LYS A 554 -18.72 14.74 -11.00
CA LYS A 554 -20.15 14.97 -11.27
C LYS A 554 -20.95 13.88 -10.59
N ALA A 555 -22.18 14.21 -10.20
CA ALA A 555 -23.11 13.25 -9.61
C ALA A 555 -24.55 13.59 -9.99
N MET A 556 -25.33 12.54 -10.19
CA MET A 556 -26.77 12.56 -10.42
C MET A 556 -27.45 11.65 -9.42
N VAL A 557 -28.55 12.08 -8.86
CA VAL A 557 -29.37 11.31 -7.91
C VAL A 557 -30.82 11.41 -8.33
N ALA A 558 -31.56 10.32 -8.24
CA ALA A 558 -32.98 10.29 -8.51
C ALA A 558 -33.69 9.28 -7.58
N THR A 559 -34.96 9.57 -7.32
CA THR A 559 -35.84 8.73 -6.51
C THR A 559 -37.25 8.65 -7.11
N GLY A 560 -38.08 7.71 -6.67
CA GLY A 560 -39.43 7.57 -7.18
C GLY A 560 -39.48 6.83 -8.51
N PHE A 561 -38.84 5.69 -8.59
CA PHE A 561 -38.91 4.83 -9.78
C PHE A 561 -40.27 4.09 -9.82
N PRO A 562 -40.89 3.95 -11.00
CA PRO A 562 -42.13 3.18 -11.11
C PRO A 562 -41.98 1.72 -10.72
N GLN A 563 -40.81 1.14 -10.96
CA GLN A 563 -40.44 -0.24 -10.68
C GLN A 563 -38.93 -0.36 -10.53
N ASP A 564 -38.45 -1.47 -9.98
CA ASP A 564 -37.02 -1.71 -9.74
C ASP A 564 -36.28 -2.40 -10.90
N LEU A 565 -36.99 -2.71 -12.01
CA LEU A 565 -36.46 -3.51 -13.13
C LEU A 565 -35.33 -2.82 -13.89
N THR A 566 -35.37 -1.51 -14.02
CA THR A 566 -34.36 -0.72 -14.76
C THR A 566 -33.21 -0.27 -13.88
N GLU A 567 -33.33 -0.42 -12.56
CA GLU A 567 -32.32 0.03 -11.59
C GLU A 567 -31.81 1.45 -11.89
N ASP A 568 -30.49 1.64 -11.87
CA ASP A 568 -29.80 2.90 -12.21
C ASP A 568 -29.61 3.13 -13.72
N PHE A 569 -29.94 2.13 -14.57
CA PHE A 569 -29.70 2.24 -16.02
C PHE A 569 -30.56 3.33 -16.70
N ASP A 570 -31.77 3.58 -16.19
CA ASP A 570 -32.64 4.64 -16.71
C ASP A 570 -33.04 5.63 -15.61
N MET A 571 -32.16 6.59 -15.36
CA MET A 571 -32.44 7.70 -14.41
C MET A 571 -33.61 8.58 -14.82
N SER A 572 -34.04 8.56 -16.09
CA SER A 572 -35.14 9.37 -16.58
C SER A 572 -36.50 8.80 -16.19
N ALA A 573 -36.58 7.54 -15.84
CA ALA A 573 -37.80 6.91 -15.33
C ALA A 573 -38.20 7.37 -13.92
N ALA A 574 -37.33 8.04 -13.20
CA ALA A 574 -37.57 8.51 -11.85
C ALA A 574 -38.46 9.76 -11.83
N VAL A 575 -39.42 9.80 -10.90
CA VAL A 575 -40.35 10.95 -10.72
C VAL A 575 -39.62 12.15 -10.07
N ASN A 576 -38.64 11.91 -9.23
CA ASN A 576 -37.97 12.94 -8.42
C ASN A 576 -36.46 13.02 -8.74
N PRO A 577 -36.04 13.54 -9.91
CA PRO A 577 -34.65 13.79 -10.19
C PRO A 577 -34.11 14.94 -9.33
N GLN A 578 -32.98 14.73 -8.66
CA GLN A 578 -32.33 15.79 -7.92
C GLN A 578 -31.47 16.65 -8.86
N LYS A 579 -31.19 17.90 -8.43
CA LYS A 579 -30.33 18.79 -9.20
C LYS A 579 -28.93 18.17 -9.32
N PRO A 580 -28.41 17.94 -10.55
CA PRO A 580 -27.07 17.41 -10.73
C PRO A 580 -26.00 18.30 -10.11
N THR A 581 -24.94 17.70 -9.57
CA THR A 581 -23.80 18.42 -9.01
C THR A 581 -22.57 18.19 -9.88
N SER A 582 -21.70 19.18 -9.95
CA SER A 582 -20.41 19.05 -10.62
C SER A 582 -19.38 19.99 -10.00
N GLY A 583 -18.12 19.59 -10.06
CA GLY A 583 -17.00 20.38 -9.60
C GLY A 583 -15.76 20.17 -10.46
N ARG A 584 -14.87 21.16 -10.47
CA ARG A 584 -13.56 21.06 -11.11
C ARG A 584 -12.52 21.81 -10.30
N GLY A 585 -11.32 21.23 -10.20
CA GLY A 585 -10.18 21.89 -9.58
C GLY A 585 -8.92 21.68 -10.38
N MET A 586 -7.95 22.58 -10.18
CA MET A 586 -6.63 22.51 -10.79
C MET A 586 -5.58 22.89 -9.79
N THR A 587 -4.46 22.18 -9.79
CA THR A 587 -3.29 22.45 -8.96
C THR A 587 -2.04 22.43 -9.80
N SER A 588 -1.03 23.21 -9.40
CA SER A 588 0.31 23.10 -9.97
C SER A 588 1.38 23.24 -8.90
N LEU A 589 2.49 22.54 -9.11
CA LEU A 589 3.68 22.56 -8.27
C LEU A 589 4.91 22.72 -9.15
N VAL A 590 5.76 23.68 -8.81
CA VAL A 590 7.07 23.91 -9.45
C VAL A 590 8.15 23.67 -8.42
N SER A 591 9.22 22.95 -8.80
CA SER A 591 10.27 22.60 -7.86
C SER A 591 11.66 22.68 -8.47
N PHE A 592 12.60 23.14 -7.67
CA PHE A 592 14.03 23.14 -7.96
C PHE A 592 14.76 22.34 -6.89
N LEU A 593 15.61 21.43 -7.30
CA LEU A 593 16.37 20.54 -6.41
C LEU A 593 17.85 20.54 -6.77
N GLY A 594 18.70 20.61 -5.74
CA GLY A 594 20.11 20.28 -5.81
C GLY A 594 20.47 19.27 -4.72
N ARG A 595 21.22 18.23 -5.06
CA ARG A 595 21.74 17.24 -4.12
C ARG A 595 23.17 16.89 -4.44
N ALA A 596 24.01 16.80 -3.43
CA ALA A 596 25.39 16.34 -3.56
C ALA A 596 25.63 15.19 -2.56
N ASN A 597 26.19 14.11 -3.06
CA ASN A 597 26.68 12.99 -2.27
C ASN A 597 28.19 12.89 -2.47
N TYR A 598 28.94 12.85 -1.38
CA TYR A 598 30.38 12.76 -1.40
C TYR A 598 30.86 11.59 -0.56
N ASN A 599 31.61 10.69 -1.15
CA ASN A 599 32.21 9.54 -0.50
C ASN A 599 33.72 9.73 -0.48
N LEU A 600 34.28 9.83 0.75
CA LEU A 600 35.71 9.99 1.01
C LEU A 600 36.29 8.67 1.51
N MET A 601 37.28 8.15 0.78
CA MET A 601 38.03 6.93 1.11
C MET A 601 37.16 5.69 1.33
N ASN A 602 35.95 5.67 0.82
CA ASN A 602 34.96 4.64 1.11
C ASN A 602 34.58 4.51 2.61
N LYS A 603 34.95 5.48 3.43
CA LYS A 603 34.78 5.51 4.90
C LYS A 603 33.81 6.57 5.36
N TYR A 604 33.93 7.78 4.85
CA TYR A 604 33.16 8.94 5.27
C TYR A 604 32.22 9.39 4.16
N LEU A 605 30.93 9.38 4.45
CA LEU A 605 29.88 9.67 3.51
C LEU A 605 29.16 10.93 3.92
N PHE A 606 28.99 11.86 2.99
CA PHE A 606 28.29 13.12 3.21
C PHE A 606 27.20 13.28 2.17
N THR A 607 26.02 13.70 2.60
CA THR A 607 24.91 14.07 1.72
C THR A 607 24.40 15.44 2.12
N ALA A 608 24.21 16.32 1.13
CA ALA A 608 23.53 17.59 1.32
C ALA A 608 22.49 17.75 0.21
N SER A 609 21.30 18.25 0.56
CA SER A 609 20.29 18.60 -0.44
C SER A 609 19.57 19.90 -0.07
N PHE A 610 19.14 20.58 -1.11
CA PHE A 610 18.31 21.76 -1.02
C PHE A 610 17.22 21.68 -2.08
N ARG A 611 15.99 21.93 -1.66
CA ARG A 611 14.82 21.95 -2.53
C ARG A 611 13.99 23.20 -2.26
N ARG A 612 13.48 23.80 -3.33
CA ARG A 612 12.55 24.92 -3.28
C ARG A 612 11.29 24.56 -4.06
N ASP A 613 10.13 24.58 -3.39
CA ASP A 613 8.84 24.24 -3.95
C ASP A 613 7.92 25.45 -3.97
N GLY A 614 7.17 25.61 -5.07
CA GLY A 614 6.16 26.64 -5.25
C GLY A 614 4.82 26.04 -5.64
N SER A 615 3.80 26.16 -4.76
CA SER A 615 2.47 25.58 -4.94
C SER A 615 1.42 26.65 -5.28
N SER A 616 0.53 26.29 -6.22
CA SER A 616 -0.64 27.10 -6.57
C SER A 616 -1.72 27.14 -5.48
N LYS A 617 -1.64 26.25 -4.49
CA LYS A 617 -2.64 26.14 -3.41
C LYS A 617 -2.58 27.28 -2.41
N PHE A 618 -1.40 27.96 -2.28
CA PHE A 618 -1.18 29.04 -1.36
C PHE A 618 -1.32 30.43 -2.02
N ALA A 619 -1.62 31.44 -1.22
CA ALA A 619 -1.73 32.82 -1.64
C ALA A 619 -0.39 33.41 -2.11
N PRO A 620 -0.39 34.51 -2.91
CA PRO A 620 0.82 35.25 -3.19
C PRO A 620 1.56 35.61 -1.90
N GLY A 621 2.87 35.41 -1.86
CA GLY A 621 3.68 35.61 -0.65
C GLY A 621 4.03 34.31 0.07
N ASN A 622 3.10 33.35 0.15
CA ASN A 622 3.29 32.08 0.84
C ASN A 622 3.44 30.86 -0.10
N LYS A 623 3.46 31.09 -1.43
CA LYS A 623 3.54 30.00 -2.43
C LYS A 623 4.81 29.17 -2.33
N TRP A 624 5.93 29.81 -1.99
CA TRP A 624 7.26 29.21 -2.02
C TRP A 624 7.75 28.82 -0.64
N SER A 625 8.31 27.62 -0.53
CA SER A 625 8.99 27.13 0.66
C SER A 625 10.31 26.47 0.32
N ASN A 626 11.24 26.49 1.27
CA ASN A 626 12.58 25.94 1.12
C ASN A 626 12.76 24.77 2.09
N PHE A 627 13.38 23.70 1.61
CA PHE A 627 13.63 22.49 2.37
C PHE A 627 15.09 22.09 2.21
N ALA A 628 15.82 22.09 3.32
CA ALA A 628 17.21 21.70 3.36
C ALA A 628 17.40 20.41 4.13
N SER A 629 18.34 19.58 3.73
CA SER A 629 18.75 18.40 4.51
C SER A 629 20.25 18.13 4.41
N GLY A 630 20.77 17.48 5.45
CA GLY A 630 22.14 16.99 5.51
C GLY A 630 22.22 15.65 6.23
N ALA A 631 23.14 14.82 5.80
CA ALA A 631 23.43 13.54 6.45
C ALA A 631 24.91 13.21 6.36
N ILE A 632 25.38 12.54 7.40
CA ILE A 632 26.75 12.01 7.49
C ILE A 632 26.66 10.51 7.84
N ALA A 633 27.58 9.73 7.29
CA ALA A 633 27.76 8.36 7.74
C ALA A 633 29.25 8.02 7.78
N TRP A 634 29.60 7.19 8.75
CA TRP A 634 30.95 6.69 8.97
C TRP A 634 30.91 5.15 8.93
N ARG A 635 31.62 4.58 7.95
CA ARG A 635 31.87 3.15 7.86
C ARG A 635 33.05 2.80 8.76
N ALA A 636 32.76 2.60 10.04
CA ALA A 636 33.78 2.27 11.02
C ALA A 636 34.44 0.92 10.73
N SER A 637 33.73 -0.02 10.09
CA SER A 637 34.29 -1.32 9.64
C SER A 637 35.46 -1.19 8.65
N GLU A 638 35.61 -0.03 7.97
CA GLU A 638 36.74 0.23 7.07
C GLU A 638 37.98 0.76 7.78
N GLU A 639 37.88 1.09 9.07
CA GLU A 639 39.01 1.52 9.88
C GLU A 639 39.84 0.32 10.35
N GLN A 640 41.19 0.46 10.34
CA GLN A 640 42.10 -0.62 10.68
C GLN A 640 41.86 -1.17 12.11
N PHE A 641 41.66 -0.28 13.09
CA PHE A 641 41.43 -0.68 14.49
C PHE A 641 40.10 -1.45 14.70
N ILE A 642 39.10 -1.30 13.81
CA ILE A 642 37.85 -2.10 13.83
C ILE A 642 38.09 -3.43 13.12
N LYS A 643 38.81 -3.41 11.98
CA LYS A 643 39.15 -4.63 11.24
C LYS A 643 39.98 -5.60 12.12
N ASP A 644 40.88 -5.06 12.90
CA ASP A 644 41.77 -5.85 13.82
C ASP A 644 40.96 -6.56 14.93
N LEU A 645 39.74 -6.08 15.27
CA LEU A 645 38.85 -6.76 16.21
C LEU A 645 38.29 -8.07 15.67
N ASN A 646 38.19 -8.20 14.34
CA ASN A 646 37.61 -9.36 13.63
C ASN A 646 36.21 -9.81 14.13
N VAL A 647 35.39 -8.84 14.57
CA VAL A 647 34.04 -9.04 15.11
C VAL A 647 32.98 -8.58 14.12
N PHE A 648 33.22 -7.44 13.49
CA PHE A 648 32.25 -6.78 12.62
C PHE A 648 32.54 -7.03 11.14
N SER A 649 31.60 -7.60 10.43
CA SER A 649 31.62 -7.66 8.97
C SER A 649 31.17 -6.34 8.34
N ASN A 650 30.31 -5.59 9.05
CA ASN A 650 29.89 -4.25 8.74
C ASN A 650 29.64 -3.49 10.04
N LEU A 651 30.10 -2.25 10.11
CA LEU A 651 29.77 -1.32 11.18
C LEU A 651 29.70 0.08 10.59
N LYS A 652 28.49 0.64 10.54
CA LYS A 652 28.25 1.98 9.98
C LYS A 652 27.38 2.80 10.93
N PHE A 653 27.84 3.98 11.29
CA PHE A 653 27.08 4.98 12.04
C PHE A 653 26.53 6.02 11.08
N ARG A 654 25.29 6.47 11.32
CA ARG A 654 24.58 7.44 10.50
C ARG A 654 23.94 8.52 11.37
N ALA A 655 23.98 9.77 10.89
CA ALA A 655 23.25 10.87 11.48
C ALA A 655 22.69 11.75 10.37
N SER A 656 21.44 12.16 10.50
CA SER A 656 20.79 13.02 9.51
C SER A 656 19.86 14.04 10.16
N TYR A 657 19.74 15.18 9.48
CA TYR A 657 18.74 16.21 9.74
C TYR A 657 18.14 16.65 8.43
N GLY A 658 16.85 16.95 8.43
CA GLY A 658 16.20 17.51 7.26
C GLY A 658 14.83 18.08 7.56
N GLN A 659 14.40 18.91 6.61
CA GLN A 659 13.10 19.54 6.59
C GLN A 659 12.32 19.09 5.37
N THR A 660 11.03 18.83 5.57
CA THR A 660 10.04 18.51 4.52
C THR A 660 8.79 19.33 4.76
N GLY A 661 8.03 19.55 3.72
CA GLY A 661 6.77 20.30 3.80
C GLY A 661 5.55 19.42 3.58
N ASN A 662 4.38 20.00 3.88
CA ASN A 662 3.10 19.45 3.49
C ASN A 662 2.21 20.57 2.95
N GLN A 663 1.52 20.30 1.82
CA GLN A 663 0.56 21.17 1.17
C GLN A 663 -0.85 20.55 1.09
N ALA A 664 -1.18 19.70 2.04
CA ALA A 664 -2.42 18.91 2.00
C ALA A 664 -3.68 19.74 2.33
N ILE A 665 -3.83 20.87 1.63
CA ILE A 665 -5.06 21.66 1.55
C ILE A 665 -5.69 21.52 0.16
N GLY A 666 -6.98 21.79 0.07
CA GLY A 666 -7.69 21.81 -1.21
C GLY A 666 -7.19 22.91 -2.14
N ALA A 667 -7.42 22.74 -3.45
CA ALA A 667 -7.23 23.86 -4.39
C ALA A 667 -8.11 25.04 -3.98
N TYR A 668 -7.57 26.25 -4.14
CA TYR A 668 -8.26 27.51 -3.84
C TYR A 668 -8.67 27.70 -2.36
N ALA A 669 -8.13 26.94 -1.41
CA ALA A 669 -8.44 27.06 0.02
C ALA A 669 -8.15 28.46 0.60
N THR A 670 -7.30 29.24 -0.06
CA THR A 670 -6.94 30.62 0.32
C THR A 670 -7.89 31.69 -0.25
N ARG A 671 -8.96 31.29 -0.94
CA ARG A 671 -9.91 32.19 -1.60
C ARG A 671 -11.32 31.99 -1.04
N ASP A 672 -12.14 33.05 -1.13
CA ASP A 672 -13.56 32.95 -0.86
C ASP A 672 -14.27 32.01 -1.83
N TYR A 673 -15.22 31.28 -1.31
CA TYR A 673 -16.06 30.37 -2.06
C TYR A 673 -17.50 30.89 -2.06
N LEU A 674 -17.97 31.25 -3.25
CA LEU A 674 -19.34 31.68 -3.44
C LEU A 674 -20.17 30.54 -4.01
N THR A 675 -21.37 30.38 -3.47
CA THR A 675 -22.41 29.50 -4.02
C THR A 675 -23.63 30.31 -4.42
N VAL A 676 -24.41 29.77 -5.34
CA VAL A 676 -25.72 30.37 -5.66
C VAL A 676 -26.65 30.09 -4.49
N ALA A 677 -27.22 31.14 -3.92
CA ALA A 677 -28.25 31.08 -2.92
C ALA A 677 -29.53 31.67 -3.44
N ASN A 678 -30.64 30.95 -3.26
CA ASN A 678 -31.96 31.40 -3.62
C ASN A 678 -32.65 31.96 -2.38
N TYR A 679 -33.16 33.16 -2.49
CA TYR A 679 -33.88 33.83 -1.41
C TYR A 679 -35.25 34.32 -1.89
N PRO A 680 -36.34 34.05 -1.18
CA PRO A 680 -37.64 34.56 -1.56
C PRO A 680 -37.74 36.07 -1.25
N ILE A 681 -37.96 36.88 -2.26
CA ILE A 681 -38.23 38.32 -2.16
C ILE A 681 -39.58 38.59 -2.78
N ASN A 682 -40.51 39.15 -1.97
CA ASN A 682 -41.88 39.50 -2.43
C ASN A 682 -42.61 38.36 -3.17
N GLY A 683 -42.48 37.13 -2.71
CA GLY A 683 -43.10 35.95 -3.29
C GLY A 683 -42.45 35.42 -4.56
N ALA A 684 -41.37 36.03 -5.03
CA ALA A 684 -40.55 35.55 -6.14
C ALA A 684 -39.18 35.03 -5.62
N LEU A 685 -38.70 34.00 -6.29
CA LEU A 685 -37.37 33.44 -5.96
C LEU A 685 -36.30 34.29 -6.64
N ALA A 686 -35.55 35.05 -5.84
CA ALA A 686 -34.36 35.78 -6.30
C ALA A 686 -33.11 34.94 -6.08
N SER A 687 -32.26 34.83 -7.09
CA SER A 687 -30.96 34.16 -7.03
C SER A 687 -29.83 35.15 -6.81
N GLY A 688 -28.97 34.87 -5.84
CA GLY A 688 -27.79 35.66 -5.54
C GLY A 688 -26.61 34.77 -5.23
N PHE A 689 -25.50 35.38 -4.78
CA PHE A 689 -24.33 34.64 -4.35
C PHE A 689 -24.16 34.80 -2.83
N ALA A 690 -23.89 33.71 -2.15
CA ALA A 690 -23.56 33.68 -0.73
C ALA A 690 -22.27 32.92 -0.49
N ASN A 691 -21.57 33.26 0.59
CA ASN A 691 -20.40 32.48 1.01
C ASN A 691 -20.83 31.09 1.51
N LEU A 692 -20.03 30.09 1.21
CA LEU A 692 -20.19 28.74 1.77
C LEU A 692 -19.75 28.75 3.26
N THR A 693 -20.71 28.85 4.17
CA THR A 693 -20.47 29.01 5.61
C THR A 693 -19.65 27.86 6.22
N TRP A 694 -19.81 26.65 5.70
CA TRP A 694 -19.08 25.46 6.18
C TRP A 694 -17.64 25.36 5.66
N ARG A 695 -17.24 26.14 4.63
CA ARG A 695 -15.84 26.18 4.13
C ARG A 695 -14.99 27.24 4.83
N GLY A 696 -15.62 28.18 5.51
CA GLY A 696 -14.95 29.28 6.17
C GLY A 696 -14.56 30.44 5.26
N PRO A 697 -14.05 31.55 5.84
CA PRO A 697 -13.59 32.71 5.11
C PRO A 697 -12.28 32.44 4.38
N ALA A 698 -11.94 33.24 3.38
CA ALA A 698 -10.62 33.25 2.77
C ALA A 698 -9.53 33.47 3.83
N ASN A 699 -8.46 32.68 3.74
CA ASN A 699 -7.28 32.90 4.58
C ASN A 699 -6.02 33.04 3.71
N PRO A 700 -5.63 34.27 3.36
CA PRO A 700 -4.44 34.52 2.56
C PRO A 700 -3.12 34.21 3.29
N ASP A 701 -3.14 34.11 4.64
CA ASP A 701 -1.97 33.88 5.46
C ASP A 701 -1.60 32.40 5.57
N LEU A 702 -2.39 31.51 4.95
CA LEU A 702 -2.08 30.08 4.92
C LEU A 702 -0.70 29.83 4.35
N LYS A 703 0.11 29.10 5.10
CA LYS A 703 1.48 28.71 4.76
C LYS A 703 1.67 27.20 4.85
N TRP A 704 2.84 26.77 4.41
CA TRP A 704 3.24 25.37 4.45
C TRP A 704 3.32 24.82 5.87
N GLU A 705 2.80 23.62 6.07
CA GLU A 705 3.14 22.81 7.23
C GLU A 705 4.57 22.30 7.06
N THR A 706 5.41 22.45 8.10
CA THR A 706 6.82 22.08 8.05
C THR A 706 7.14 20.98 9.05
N THR A 707 7.79 19.92 8.57
CA THR A 707 8.29 18.82 9.40
C THR A 707 9.81 18.87 9.44
N SER A 708 10.37 18.99 10.64
CA SER A 708 11.80 18.85 10.93
C SER A 708 12.06 17.49 11.59
N GLN A 709 13.06 16.77 11.10
CA GLN A 709 13.40 15.43 11.59
C GLN A 709 14.89 15.27 11.82
N TYR A 710 15.25 14.68 12.97
CA TYR A 710 16.57 14.20 13.33
C TYR A 710 16.54 12.68 13.36
N ASN A 711 17.56 12.04 12.83
CA ASN A 711 17.73 10.60 12.85
C ASN A 711 19.17 10.22 13.17
N VAL A 712 19.37 9.25 14.05
CA VAL A 712 20.66 8.63 14.34
C VAL A 712 20.49 7.12 14.20
N GLY A 713 21.38 6.46 13.48
CA GLY A 713 21.28 5.03 13.23
C GLY A 713 22.64 4.33 13.26
N VAL A 714 22.60 3.04 13.51
CA VAL A 714 23.75 2.14 13.42
C VAL A 714 23.36 0.89 12.65
N ASP A 715 24.19 0.53 11.66
CA ASP A 715 24.08 -0.73 10.90
C ASP A 715 25.24 -1.62 11.31
N MET A 716 24.96 -2.82 11.76
CA MET A 716 25.92 -3.79 12.25
C MET A 716 25.76 -5.12 11.49
N GLY A 717 26.87 -5.68 11.05
CA GLY A 717 26.96 -7.03 10.49
C GLY A 717 27.96 -7.86 11.28
N PHE A 718 27.59 -9.09 11.61
CA PHE A 718 28.44 -10.03 12.37
C PHE A 718 28.56 -11.36 11.61
N PHE A 719 29.65 -12.09 11.84
CA PHE A 719 29.87 -13.43 11.30
C PHE A 719 29.68 -13.48 9.77
N GLN A 720 30.42 -12.62 9.04
CA GLN A 720 30.32 -12.50 7.58
C GLN A 720 28.89 -12.17 7.11
N ASN A 721 28.25 -11.22 7.79
CA ASN A 721 26.87 -10.77 7.55
C ASN A 721 25.78 -11.85 7.75
N ARG A 722 26.08 -12.94 8.48
CA ARG A 722 25.06 -13.90 8.89
C ARG A 722 24.05 -13.30 9.89
N ILE A 723 24.48 -12.30 10.64
CA ILE A 723 23.61 -11.50 11.51
C ILE A 723 23.75 -10.06 11.08
N ASN A 724 22.64 -9.46 10.64
CA ASN A 724 22.57 -8.04 10.29
C ASN A 724 21.59 -7.37 11.24
N LEU A 725 22.00 -6.31 11.91
CA LEU A 725 21.18 -5.56 12.85
C LEU A 725 21.25 -4.08 12.50
N THR A 726 20.07 -3.45 12.38
CA THR A 726 19.92 -2.02 12.18
C THR A 726 19.11 -1.43 13.32
N ILE A 727 19.60 -0.36 13.93
CA ILE A 727 18.94 0.38 15.00
C ILE A 727 18.85 1.84 14.57
N ASP A 728 17.65 2.42 14.58
CA ASP A 728 17.39 3.82 14.30
C ASP A 728 16.64 4.49 15.46
N LEU A 729 17.13 5.66 15.86
CA LEU A 729 16.47 6.57 16.80
C LEU A 729 16.05 7.82 16.02
N TYR A 730 14.81 8.26 16.19
CA TYR A 730 14.34 9.45 15.51
C TYR A 730 13.54 10.38 16.42
N TYR A 731 13.62 11.67 16.08
CA TYR A 731 12.79 12.74 16.61
C TYR A 731 12.25 13.57 15.44
N LYS A 732 10.94 13.69 15.35
CA LYS A 732 10.23 14.36 14.25
C LYS A 732 9.24 15.35 14.85
N LYS A 733 9.28 16.61 14.40
CA LYS A 733 8.35 17.66 14.82
C LYS A 733 7.72 18.29 13.57
N THR A 734 6.40 18.24 13.50
CA THR A 734 5.59 18.94 12.51
C THR A 734 5.01 20.18 13.17
N SER A 735 5.22 21.32 12.55
CA SER A 735 4.80 22.65 13.02
C SER A 735 3.90 23.31 11.99
N ASP A 736 3.12 24.30 12.46
CA ASP A 736 2.19 25.04 11.61
C ASP A 736 1.17 24.13 10.90
N LEU A 737 0.56 23.20 11.68
CA LEU A 737 -0.39 22.22 11.14
C LEU A 737 -1.53 22.91 10.42
N LEU A 738 -1.84 22.45 9.22
CA LEU A 738 -2.98 22.91 8.44
C LEU A 738 -4.26 22.29 8.99
N GLN A 739 -5.09 23.11 9.65
CA GLN A 739 -6.28 22.65 10.37
C GLN A 739 -7.52 23.45 10.01
N ASN A 740 -8.66 22.79 10.13
CA ASN A 740 -9.96 23.42 10.08
C ASN A 740 -10.46 23.59 11.52
N ILE A 741 -10.46 24.82 12.03
CA ILE A 741 -10.89 25.16 13.39
C ILE A 741 -12.31 25.72 13.38
N GLN A 742 -13.06 25.44 14.43
CA GLN A 742 -14.35 26.09 14.66
C GLN A 742 -14.14 27.54 15.06
N ILE A 743 -14.93 28.43 14.50
CA ILE A 743 -14.94 29.85 14.84
C ILE A 743 -16.34 30.27 15.26
N PRO A 744 -16.49 31.37 16.03
CA PRO A 744 -17.80 31.85 16.47
C PRO A 744 -18.73 32.09 15.28
N GLN A 745 -19.93 31.55 15.33
CA GLN A 745 -20.94 31.68 14.27
C GLN A 745 -21.36 33.15 14.02
N SER A 746 -21.11 34.04 14.96
CA SER A 746 -21.29 35.49 14.76
C SER A 746 -20.42 36.07 13.63
N THR A 747 -19.38 35.35 13.18
CA THR A 747 -18.58 35.73 12.01
C THR A 747 -19.27 35.42 10.68
N GLY A 748 -20.40 34.72 10.70
CA GLY A 748 -21.09 34.20 9.52
C GLY A 748 -20.55 32.88 9.00
N PHE A 749 -19.53 32.28 9.66
CA PHE A 749 -18.90 31.03 9.27
C PHE A 749 -18.84 30.07 10.46
N SER A 750 -18.87 28.76 10.19
CA SER A 750 -18.71 27.74 11.23
C SER A 750 -17.26 27.34 11.47
N ASN A 751 -16.43 27.41 10.44
CA ASN A 751 -15.05 26.94 10.47
C ASN A 751 -14.10 27.88 9.70
N MET A 752 -12.81 27.79 9.99
CA MET A 752 -11.75 28.46 9.24
C MET A 752 -10.54 27.56 9.10
N THR A 753 -9.98 27.45 7.89
CA THR A 753 -8.71 26.76 7.68
C THR A 753 -7.54 27.69 8.05
N THR A 754 -6.66 27.23 8.94
CA THR A 754 -5.53 28.02 9.43
C THR A 754 -4.35 27.12 9.79
N ASN A 755 -3.16 27.72 9.94
CA ASN A 755 -1.97 27.02 10.45
C ASN A 755 -1.94 27.10 11.98
N PHE A 756 -2.02 25.92 12.63
CA PHE A 756 -2.19 25.91 14.06
C PHE A 756 -1.78 24.58 14.73
N GLY A 757 -1.03 24.67 15.84
CA GLY A 757 -0.60 23.50 16.59
C GLY A 757 0.64 22.80 16.02
N ASN A 758 1.13 21.85 16.78
CA ASN A 758 2.30 21.02 16.43
C ASN A 758 2.08 19.58 16.85
N VAL A 759 2.69 18.66 16.13
CA VAL A 759 2.77 17.25 16.48
C VAL A 759 4.23 16.82 16.55
N THR A 760 4.57 16.07 17.61
CA THR A 760 5.91 15.50 17.78
C THR A 760 5.82 13.98 17.79
N ASN A 761 6.65 13.31 17.02
CA ASN A 761 6.85 11.87 17.03
C ASN A 761 8.29 11.55 17.41
N LYS A 762 8.52 10.62 18.33
CA LYS A 762 9.83 10.10 18.68
C LYS A 762 9.76 8.58 18.83
N GLY A 763 10.79 7.90 18.36
CA GLY A 763 10.76 6.45 18.42
C GLY A 763 12.11 5.78 18.22
N LEU A 764 12.06 4.48 18.44
CA LEU A 764 13.15 3.51 18.27
C LEU A 764 12.68 2.43 17.31
N GLU A 765 13.50 2.13 16.31
CA GLU A 765 13.28 1.05 15.35
C GLU A 765 14.46 0.09 15.42
N ILE A 766 14.20 -1.21 15.50
CA ILE A 766 15.20 -2.27 15.48
C ILE A 766 14.80 -3.28 14.42
N THR A 767 15.71 -3.59 13.51
CA THR A 767 15.51 -4.61 12.47
C THR A 767 16.68 -5.56 12.50
N GLY A 768 16.41 -6.85 12.57
CA GLY A 768 17.41 -7.93 12.55
C GLY A 768 17.13 -8.91 11.42
N LYS A 769 18.17 -9.32 10.69
CA LYS A 769 18.12 -10.38 9.69
C LYS A 769 19.18 -11.41 10.03
N PHE A 770 18.75 -12.66 10.16
CA PHE A 770 19.56 -13.76 10.66
C PHE A 770 19.53 -14.91 9.66
N TYR A 771 20.68 -15.30 9.15
CA TYR A 771 20.86 -16.48 8.31
C TYR A 771 21.29 -17.63 9.23
N ALA A 772 20.31 -18.32 9.83
CA ALA A 772 20.56 -19.35 10.85
C ALA A 772 21.23 -20.57 10.24
N ILE A 773 20.73 -21.06 9.12
CA ILE A 773 21.27 -22.19 8.38
C ILE A 773 21.44 -21.78 6.93
N THR A 774 22.66 -21.95 6.40
CA THR A 774 22.98 -21.76 4.99
C THR A 774 23.64 -23.04 4.50
N GLY A 775 22.86 -23.95 3.97
CA GLY A 775 23.31 -25.26 3.51
C GLY A 775 22.79 -25.63 2.14
N LYS A 776 23.34 -26.67 1.55
CA LYS A 776 22.96 -27.15 0.23
C LYS A 776 21.51 -27.64 0.15
N ASN A 777 20.99 -28.26 1.21
CA ASN A 777 19.67 -28.89 1.25
C ASN A 777 18.67 -28.13 2.16
N LEU A 778 19.15 -27.24 3.01
CA LEU A 778 18.34 -26.49 3.94
C LEU A 778 18.93 -25.09 4.10
N ASN A 779 18.13 -24.09 3.81
CA ASN A 779 18.39 -22.69 4.14
C ASN A 779 17.29 -22.23 5.09
N TRP A 780 17.67 -21.62 6.19
CA TRP A 780 16.75 -21.04 7.14
C TRP A 780 17.21 -19.64 7.49
N ASP A 781 16.46 -18.67 7.07
CA ASP A 781 16.62 -17.26 7.41
C ASP A 781 15.45 -16.79 8.27
N PHE A 782 15.73 -15.84 9.14
CA PHE A 782 14.79 -15.29 10.09
C PHE A 782 14.93 -13.77 10.12
N ASP A 783 13.84 -13.07 9.82
CA ASP A 783 13.75 -11.62 9.86
C ASP A 783 12.88 -11.20 11.05
N ALA A 784 13.37 -10.27 11.86
CA ALA A 784 12.63 -9.71 12.99
C ALA A 784 12.70 -8.20 12.97
N ASN A 785 11.59 -7.55 13.32
CA ASN A 785 11.59 -6.13 13.54
C ASN A 785 10.68 -5.74 14.71
N ILE A 786 11.05 -4.65 15.40
CA ILE A 786 10.26 -4.05 16.44
C ILE A 786 10.40 -2.53 16.36
N SER A 787 9.31 -1.82 16.62
CA SER A 787 9.32 -0.36 16.63
C SER A 787 8.47 0.19 17.77
N PHE A 788 8.95 1.26 18.36
CA PHE A 788 8.25 2.02 19.38
C PHE A 788 8.10 3.45 18.89
N ASN A 789 6.88 3.96 18.85
CA ASN A 789 6.59 5.34 18.50
C ASN A 789 5.75 5.99 19.61
N ARG A 790 6.07 7.23 19.95
CA ARG A 790 5.25 8.06 20.84
C ARG A 790 5.01 9.41 20.17
N ASN A 791 3.75 9.75 19.98
CA ASN A 791 3.38 11.06 19.49
C ASN A 791 2.78 11.95 20.60
N LYS A 792 2.83 13.25 20.37
CA LYS A 792 2.35 14.26 21.31
C LYS A 792 1.90 15.50 20.57
N ILE A 793 0.71 15.97 20.90
CA ILE A 793 0.16 17.26 20.44
C ILE A 793 0.66 18.38 21.33
N SER A 794 0.91 19.56 20.75
CA SER A 794 1.27 20.79 21.47
C SER A 794 0.87 22.03 20.70
N GLY A 795 0.75 23.18 21.39
CA GLY A 795 0.45 24.47 20.75
C GLY A 795 -1.00 24.64 20.34
N LEU A 796 -1.94 23.88 20.92
CA LEU A 796 -3.37 24.14 20.77
C LEU A 796 -3.81 25.23 21.77
N PRO A 797 -4.74 26.16 21.42
CA PRO A 797 -5.25 27.19 22.35
C PRO A 797 -6.19 26.60 23.39
N GLY A 798 -6.74 25.42 23.16
CA GLY A 798 -7.67 24.71 24.02
C GLY A 798 -7.92 23.30 23.48
N ASP A 799 -8.73 22.57 24.22
CA ASP A 799 -9.19 21.25 23.81
C ASP A 799 -10.02 21.34 22.52
N GLN A 800 -9.76 20.42 21.60
CA GLN A 800 -10.56 20.28 20.39
C GLN A 800 -11.13 18.87 20.32
N PHE A 801 -12.39 18.78 19.96
CA PHE A 801 -13.07 17.51 19.80
C PHE A 801 -13.21 17.20 18.32
N ALA A 802 -12.85 15.99 17.94
CA ALA A 802 -13.14 15.48 16.62
C ALA A 802 -14.37 14.58 16.67
N GLN A 803 -15.26 14.77 15.71
CA GLN A 803 -16.42 13.88 15.55
C GLN A 803 -15.96 12.45 15.36
N GLY A 804 -16.59 11.53 16.07
CA GLY A 804 -16.48 10.12 15.78
C GLY A 804 -17.19 9.76 14.47
N TRP A 805 -16.91 8.58 14.00
CA TRP A 805 -17.61 7.94 12.88
C TRP A 805 -19.06 7.54 13.21
N SER A 806 -19.52 7.83 14.41
CA SER A 806 -20.87 7.57 14.91
C SER A 806 -21.60 8.92 15.11
N LYS A 807 -22.90 8.90 15.22
CA LYS A 807 -23.71 10.05 15.64
C LYS A 807 -23.36 10.52 17.07
N ALA A 808 -22.49 9.79 17.77
CA ALA A 808 -21.92 10.22 19.03
C ALA A 808 -20.93 11.36 18.77
N ASP A 809 -21.25 12.55 19.21
CA ASP A 809 -20.37 13.70 19.14
C ASP A 809 -19.18 13.52 20.10
N ASN A 810 -18.02 14.06 19.71
CA ASN A 810 -16.86 14.23 20.61
C ASN A 810 -16.19 12.95 21.13
N VAL A 811 -16.04 11.91 20.26
CA VAL A 811 -15.39 10.64 20.64
C VAL A 811 -13.87 10.78 20.77
N PHE A 812 -13.25 11.72 20.06
CA PHE A 812 -11.80 11.92 20.09
C PHE A 812 -11.46 13.29 20.64
N LEU A 813 -10.54 13.31 21.62
CA LEU A 813 -10.03 14.53 22.24
C LEU A 813 -8.63 14.84 21.70
N GLN A 814 -8.46 16.06 21.20
CA GLN A 814 -7.17 16.64 20.85
C GLN A 814 -6.78 17.65 21.94
N ARG A 815 -5.83 17.28 22.77
CA ARG A 815 -5.38 18.07 23.93
C ARG A 815 -3.87 18.18 23.95
N ASN A 816 -3.36 19.32 24.36
CA ASN A 816 -1.92 19.52 24.57
C ASN A 816 -1.37 18.46 25.53
N GLY A 817 -0.30 17.78 25.13
CA GLY A 817 0.34 16.74 25.93
C GLY A 817 -0.16 15.33 25.64
N MET A 818 -1.30 15.16 24.99
CA MET A 818 -1.90 13.87 24.64
C MET A 818 -1.45 13.39 23.25
N PRO A 819 -1.54 12.08 22.98
CA PRO A 819 -1.34 11.54 21.61
C PRO A 819 -2.55 11.86 20.71
N ILE A 820 -2.31 11.80 19.39
CA ILE A 820 -3.39 11.84 18.38
C ILE A 820 -4.27 10.60 18.57
N GLY A 821 -5.59 10.78 18.45
CA GLY A 821 -6.54 9.66 18.55
C GLY A 821 -6.85 9.25 19.99
N THR A 822 -6.62 10.14 20.96
CA THR A 822 -7.06 9.90 22.33
C THR A 822 -8.57 9.79 22.38
N ILE A 823 -9.07 8.65 22.85
CA ILE A 823 -10.50 8.41 23.02
C ILE A 823 -10.97 9.19 24.24
N TYR A 824 -12.10 9.86 24.09
CA TYR A 824 -12.77 10.61 25.15
C TYR A 824 -14.14 9.97 25.42
N GLY A 825 -14.44 9.78 26.70
CA GLY A 825 -15.70 9.22 27.14
C GLY A 825 -15.84 9.38 28.64
N PHE A 826 -17.05 9.21 29.14
CA PHE A 826 -17.37 9.20 30.55
C PHE A 826 -17.18 7.82 31.14
#